data_85b7c35449e8905c6760394dafcf4fd6
#
_entry.id   85b7c35449e8905c6760394dafcf4fd6
#
_cell.length_a   1.000
_cell.length_b   1.000
_cell.length_c   1.000
_cell.angle_alpha   90.00
_cell.angle_beta   90.00
_cell.angle_gamma   90.00
#
_symmetry.space_group_name_H-M   'P 1'
#
loop_
_entity.id
_entity.type
_entity.pdbx_description
1 polymer ?
#
loop_
_entity_poly.entity_id
_entity_poly.type
_entity_poly.pdbx_seq_one_letter_code
_entity_poly.pdbx_strand_id
1 'polypeptide(L)'
;MGVPLIRLKGVRRDFGEGEAAVAALDGADLVIEAGEMVAIVGQSGSGKSTLMNIIGCLDRPTGGSYEIDGRPTRELEPDELARLRREYFGFVFQRYHLLSELTALANVEVPAIYAGIPPGPRQSRAALLLERLGLGSRMTHRPSELSGGQQQRVSVARALMNGARVLLADEPTGALDRKSGEEMLALIEELNREGHTVILVTHDMNVAAKARRIIELSDGRIVADRVTAPPSEKVPPPSPVPPPAGRLRAAFGRLKEAFGMAVRAMAAHKLRTTLTMLGIVIGIAAVVSVVALGEGARQRVLQNISSLGTNTLEIFPGASFGDTRSTRVRTLTVLDAQVLAGQPYAASVTPTVTTSTTIRLGNVEANALVNGVGESYFDVRGSVLLRGAFFDSNDIRTLAQDVVIDENAQNVLFPQGAANPIGTVIFVGSVPCRIVGVMRQQQGGFGGSQNPQVFLPYTTVQGRFLGDLSLRSIMVRIDDETPMAAAQEAVTELLTHRHRTKDFFIFNQDEIRNAITSTTQAMTLMISSIAVISLLVGGIGVMNIMLVSVIERTGEIGLRMAVGARRSDIMQQFLIEASLVCFIGGALGILLSLAIGFAFGASDSQPSFIFSGEAFVAAIACSTLIGVTFGFLPARNAAKLDPVTALARD
;
A
#
# COMPACT_ATOMS: atom_id res chain seq x y z
N MET A 1 44.97 3.46 -43.71
CA MET A 1 43.51 3.40 -43.87
C MET A 1 42.91 3.59 -42.49
N GLY A 2 41.94 4.49 -42.31
CA GLY A 2 41.27 4.70 -41.02
C GLY A 2 40.41 3.50 -40.69
N VAL A 3 40.03 3.35 -39.41
CA VAL A 3 39.05 2.34 -38.97
C VAL A 3 37.70 2.77 -39.54
N PRO A 4 37.00 1.89 -40.31
CA PRO A 4 35.67 2.21 -40.81
C PRO A 4 34.67 2.37 -39.68
N LEU A 5 33.65 3.24 -39.88
CA LEU A 5 32.63 3.48 -38.85
C LEU A 5 31.77 2.25 -38.61
N ILE A 6 31.38 1.55 -39.68
CA ILE A 6 30.58 0.33 -39.65
C ILE A 6 31.25 -0.76 -40.49
N ARG A 7 31.40 -1.96 -39.92
CA ARG A 7 31.94 -3.11 -40.63
C ARG A 7 31.13 -4.35 -40.32
N LEU A 8 30.52 -4.93 -41.34
CA LEU A 8 29.84 -6.22 -41.31
C LEU A 8 30.66 -7.24 -42.08
N LYS A 9 30.88 -8.44 -41.56
CA LYS A 9 31.57 -9.56 -42.22
C LYS A 9 30.75 -10.82 -42.06
N GLY A 10 30.24 -11.36 -43.18
CA GLY A 10 29.47 -12.59 -43.25
C GLY A 10 28.25 -12.57 -42.33
N VAL A 11 27.60 -11.41 -42.15
CA VAL A 11 26.49 -11.27 -41.20
C VAL A 11 25.30 -12.05 -41.67
N ARG A 12 24.82 -12.95 -40.79
CA ARG A 12 23.64 -13.78 -40.99
C ARG A 12 22.59 -13.51 -39.90
N ARG A 13 21.33 -13.56 -40.32
CA ARG A 13 20.18 -13.46 -39.39
C ARG A 13 19.10 -14.44 -39.81
N ASP A 14 18.85 -15.45 -38.96
CA ASP A 14 17.81 -16.45 -39.13
C ASP A 14 16.67 -16.16 -38.16
N PHE A 15 15.42 -16.26 -38.61
CA PHE A 15 14.21 -16.21 -37.78
C PHE A 15 13.54 -17.58 -37.81
N GLY A 16 13.05 -18.05 -36.63
CA GLY A 16 12.47 -19.39 -36.43
C GLY A 16 13.53 -20.41 -36.00
N GLU A 17 13.09 -21.64 -35.71
CA GLU A 17 13.93 -22.75 -35.28
C GLU A 17 13.69 -23.98 -36.17
N GLY A 18 14.72 -24.80 -36.38
CA GLY A 18 14.63 -26.05 -37.17
C GLY A 18 14.39 -25.82 -38.65
N GLU A 19 13.56 -26.68 -39.28
CA GLU A 19 13.26 -26.64 -40.72
C GLU A 19 12.41 -25.41 -41.16
N ALA A 20 11.81 -24.70 -40.20
CA ALA A 20 11.03 -23.49 -40.47
C ALA A 20 11.89 -22.20 -40.36
N ALA A 21 13.20 -22.30 -40.19
CA ALA A 21 14.09 -21.14 -40.13
C ALA A 21 14.19 -20.43 -41.47
N VAL A 22 13.88 -19.12 -41.48
CA VAL A 22 14.01 -18.26 -42.65
C VAL A 22 15.22 -17.36 -42.47
N ALA A 23 16.19 -17.46 -43.38
CA ALA A 23 17.34 -16.56 -43.41
C ALA A 23 16.94 -15.21 -43.97
N ALA A 24 16.77 -14.22 -43.08
CA ALA A 24 16.49 -12.83 -43.49
C ALA A 24 17.75 -12.08 -43.96
N LEU A 25 18.93 -12.51 -43.49
CA LEU A 25 20.24 -12.12 -44.02
C LEU A 25 21.11 -13.37 -44.13
N ASP A 26 21.82 -13.51 -45.25
CA ASP A 26 22.66 -14.66 -45.56
C ASP A 26 24.04 -14.22 -46.05
N GLY A 27 24.95 -13.94 -45.11
CA GLY A 27 26.32 -13.62 -45.40
C GLY A 27 26.56 -12.21 -45.93
N ALA A 28 25.92 -11.19 -45.34
CA ALA A 28 26.08 -9.81 -45.76
C ALA A 28 27.45 -9.24 -45.35
N ASP A 29 28.24 -8.78 -46.34
CA ASP A 29 29.51 -8.06 -46.18
C ASP A 29 29.31 -6.60 -46.53
N LEU A 30 29.59 -5.68 -45.60
CA LEU A 30 29.40 -4.24 -45.81
C LEU A 30 30.39 -3.40 -44.98
N VAL A 31 30.96 -2.40 -45.60
CA VAL A 31 31.79 -1.42 -44.93
C VAL A 31 31.26 -0.02 -45.24
N ILE A 32 31.01 0.77 -44.18
CA ILE A 32 30.57 2.18 -44.32
C ILE A 32 31.56 3.08 -43.59
N GLU A 33 32.07 4.06 -44.31
CA GLU A 33 33.00 5.08 -43.78
C GLU A 33 32.22 6.24 -43.13
N ALA A 34 32.89 6.98 -42.24
CA ALA A 34 32.28 8.15 -41.61
C ALA A 34 31.98 9.25 -42.66
N GLY A 35 30.76 9.82 -42.59
CA GLY A 35 30.29 10.86 -43.50
C GLY A 35 29.73 10.36 -44.84
N GLU A 36 29.66 9.03 -45.06
CA GLU A 36 28.99 8.49 -46.25
C GLU A 36 27.48 8.69 -46.19
N MET A 37 26.88 8.88 -47.37
CA MET A 37 25.43 8.78 -47.56
C MET A 37 25.13 7.56 -48.42
N VAL A 38 24.55 6.54 -47.82
CA VAL A 38 24.30 5.22 -48.42
C VAL A 38 22.79 4.95 -48.51
N ALA A 39 22.30 4.50 -49.66
CA ALA A 39 20.93 3.97 -49.78
C ALA A 39 20.95 2.45 -49.87
N ILE A 40 20.15 1.79 -49.06
CA ILE A 40 19.88 0.35 -49.11
C ILE A 40 18.54 0.16 -49.80
N VAL A 41 18.55 -0.48 -50.97
CA VAL A 41 17.35 -0.70 -51.80
C VAL A 41 17.10 -2.18 -52.00
N GLY A 42 15.90 -2.54 -52.40
CA GLY A 42 15.48 -3.92 -52.70
C GLY A 42 13.98 -4.10 -52.59
N GLN A 43 13.48 -5.25 -53.02
CA GLN A 43 12.05 -5.57 -52.93
C GLN A 43 11.58 -5.73 -51.47
N SER A 44 10.25 -5.71 -51.25
CA SER A 44 9.69 -6.05 -49.96
C SER A 44 10.09 -7.47 -49.54
N GLY A 45 10.51 -7.66 -48.30
CA GLY A 45 10.98 -8.96 -47.79
C GLY A 45 12.45 -9.30 -48.12
N SER A 46 13.20 -8.46 -48.83
CA SER A 46 14.62 -8.70 -49.17
C SER A 46 15.61 -8.64 -47.99
N GLY A 47 15.17 -8.27 -46.77
CA GLY A 47 16.02 -8.17 -45.57
C GLY A 47 16.51 -6.76 -45.22
N LYS A 48 16.05 -5.69 -45.91
CA LYS A 48 16.49 -4.29 -45.68
C LYS A 48 16.31 -3.82 -44.23
N SER A 49 15.09 -3.97 -43.69
CA SER A 49 14.79 -3.56 -42.31
C SER A 49 15.55 -4.43 -41.29
N THR A 50 15.79 -5.71 -41.59
CA THR A 50 16.64 -6.58 -40.75
C THR A 50 18.09 -6.10 -40.74
N LEU A 51 18.64 -5.73 -41.90
CA LEU A 51 19.99 -5.17 -41.99
C LEU A 51 20.09 -3.86 -41.22
N MET A 52 19.12 -2.96 -41.39
CA MET A 52 19.06 -1.71 -40.65
C MET A 52 18.97 -1.91 -39.12
N ASN A 53 18.14 -2.86 -38.68
CA ASN A 53 18.00 -3.19 -37.25
C ASN A 53 19.31 -3.72 -36.65
N ILE A 54 20.07 -4.53 -37.39
CA ILE A 54 21.38 -5.02 -36.97
C ILE A 54 22.37 -3.85 -36.92
N ILE A 55 22.45 -3.04 -37.97
CA ILE A 55 23.34 -1.86 -38.00
C ILE A 55 23.01 -0.93 -36.82
N GLY A 56 21.74 -0.69 -36.54
CA GLY A 56 21.28 0.14 -35.43
C GLY A 56 21.38 -0.50 -34.05
N CYS A 57 21.94 -1.71 -33.93
CA CYS A 57 21.99 -2.47 -32.66
C CYS A 57 20.60 -2.70 -32.01
N LEU A 58 19.53 -2.72 -32.79
CA LEU A 58 18.18 -3.10 -32.35
C LEU A 58 18.04 -4.61 -32.30
N ASP A 59 18.68 -5.31 -33.26
CA ASP A 59 18.73 -6.76 -33.34
C ASP A 59 20.17 -7.27 -33.34
N ARG A 60 20.37 -8.56 -33.13
CA ARG A 60 21.68 -9.22 -33.11
C ARG A 60 21.83 -10.19 -34.28
N PRO A 61 22.98 -10.24 -34.91
CA PRO A 61 23.24 -11.25 -35.93
C PRO A 61 23.29 -12.65 -35.29
N THR A 62 22.78 -13.68 -35.99
CA THR A 62 22.92 -15.09 -35.62
C THR A 62 24.31 -15.63 -35.99
N GLY A 63 24.92 -15.10 -37.06
CA GLY A 63 26.27 -15.45 -37.52
C GLY A 63 27.04 -14.25 -38.04
N GLY A 64 28.34 -14.44 -38.30
CA GLY A 64 29.23 -13.38 -38.75
C GLY A 64 29.68 -12.44 -37.63
N SER A 65 30.31 -11.31 -38.02
CA SER A 65 30.79 -10.27 -37.10
C SER A 65 30.28 -8.90 -37.50
N TYR A 66 29.97 -8.06 -36.49
CA TYR A 66 29.62 -6.67 -36.65
C TYR A 66 30.44 -5.81 -35.70
N GLU A 67 31.10 -4.80 -36.27
CA GLU A 67 31.97 -3.83 -35.57
C GLU A 67 31.50 -2.40 -35.82
N ILE A 68 31.50 -1.58 -34.75
CA ILE A 68 31.24 -0.14 -34.80
C ILE A 68 32.49 0.57 -34.29
N ASP A 69 33.10 1.41 -35.15
CA ASP A 69 34.32 2.17 -34.80
C ASP A 69 35.41 1.22 -34.26
N GLY A 70 35.53 0.02 -34.88
CA GLY A 70 36.44 -1.05 -34.48
C GLY A 70 36.08 -1.85 -33.24
N ARG A 71 34.90 -1.61 -32.63
CA ARG A 71 34.43 -2.35 -31.46
C ARG A 71 33.45 -3.47 -31.88
N PRO A 72 33.71 -4.75 -31.54
CA PRO A 72 32.79 -5.82 -31.84
C PRO A 72 31.52 -5.70 -31.01
N THR A 73 30.34 -5.95 -31.61
CA THR A 73 29.04 -5.79 -30.95
C THR A 73 28.41 -7.08 -30.48
N ARG A 74 28.85 -8.24 -30.99
CA ARG A 74 28.19 -9.54 -30.78
C ARG A 74 28.11 -9.97 -29.33
N GLU A 75 29.15 -9.71 -28.55
CA GLU A 75 29.29 -10.14 -27.14
C GLU A 75 28.79 -9.09 -26.14
N LEU A 76 28.36 -7.92 -26.61
CA LEU A 76 27.94 -6.82 -25.73
C LEU A 76 26.62 -7.15 -25.01
N GLU A 77 26.56 -6.80 -23.75
CA GLU A 77 25.34 -6.88 -22.97
C GLU A 77 24.24 -5.94 -23.49
N PRO A 78 22.94 -6.23 -23.26
CA PRO A 78 21.84 -5.37 -23.73
C PRO A 78 21.96 -3.89 -23.33
N ASP A 79 22.49 -3.61 -22.15
CA ASP A 79 22.69 -2.24 -21.66
C ASP A 79 23.84 -1.52 -22.39
N GLU A 80 24.85 -2.27 -22.85
CA GLU A 80 25.95 -1.75 -23.68
C GLU A 80 25.47 -1.46 -25.09
N LEU A 81 24.63 -2.31 -25.67
CA LEU A 81 23.97 -2.03 -26.95
C LEU A 81 23.06 -0.79 -26.85
N ALA A 82 22.31 -0.64 -25.74
CA ALA A 82 21.53 0.55 -25.47
C ALA A 82 22.43 1.82 -25.40
N ARG A 83 23.63 1.68 -24.84
CA ARG A 83 24.62 2.76 -24.82
C ARG A 83 25.11 3.12 -26.24
N LEU A 84 25.44 2.13 -27.08
CA LEU A 84 25.82 2.36 -28.47
C LEU A 84 24.72 3.06 -29.26
N ARG A 85 23.44 2.64 -29.09
CA ARG A 85 22.30 3.33 -29.70
C ARG A 85 22.27 4.82 -29.34
N ARG A 86 22.45 5.14 -28.06
CA ARG A 86 22.45 6.55 -27.61
C ARG A 86 23.64 7.39 -28.13
N GLU A 87 24.82 6.76 -28.26
CA GLU A 87 26.05 7.47 -28.56
C GLU A 87 26.30 7.61 -30.08
N TYR A 88 25.86 6.63 -30.86
CA TYR A 88 26.20 6.57 -32.30
C TYR A 88 25.00 6.80 -33.20
N PHE A 89 23.79 6.36 -32.82
CA PHE A 89 22.66 6.27 -33.74
C PHE A 89 21.56 7.27 -33.46
N GLY A 90 21.00 7.82 -34.55
CA GLY A 90 19.71 8.50 -34.56
C GLY A 90 18.76 7.77 -35.50
N PHE A 91 17.59 7.42 -34.98
CA PHE A 91 16.58 6.69 -35.76
C PHE A 91 15.49 7.62 -36.26
N VAL A 92 15.19 7.53 -37.56
CA VAL A 92 14.08 8.20 -38.23
C VAL A 92 13.20 7.12 -38.84
N PHE A 93 12.06 6.85 -38.22
CA PHE A 93 11.16 5.77 -38.59
C PHE A 93 10.11 6.25 -39.63
N GLN A 94 9.57 5.32 -40.39
CA GLN A 94 8.52 5.56 -41.39
C GLN A 94 7.23 6.13 -40.77
N ARG A 95 6.78 5.60 -39.63
CA ARG A 95 5.57 6.01 -38.90
C ARG A 95 5.84 7.02 -37.77
N TYR A 96 6.91 7.80 -37.82
CA TYR A 96 7.33 8.81 -36.85
C TYR A 96 7.60 8.28 -35.43
N HIS A 97 6.77 7.37 -34.93
CA HIS A 97 6.82 6.79 -33.57
C HIS A 97 7.08 7.87 -32.51
N LEU A 98 6.23 8.91 -32.48
CA LEU A 98 6.24 9.91 -31.44
C LEU A 98 5.38 9.46 -30.26
N LEU A 99 5.80 9.78 -29.04
CA LEU A 99 5.04 9.53 -27.83
C LEU A 99 3.85 10.50 -27.81
N SER A 100 2.64 9.99 -27.95
CA SER A 100 1.39 10.76 -28.11
C SER A 100 1.11 11.69 -26.92
N GLU A 101 1.50 11.27 -25.73
CA GLU A 101 1.28 12.00 -24.47
C GLU A 101 2.28 13.15 -24.26
N LEU A 102 3.34 13.19 -25.05
CA LEU A 102 4.41 14.18 -24.94
C LEU A 102 4.28 15.27 -25.98
N THR A 103 4.70 16.49 -25.62
CA THR A 103 4.86 17.60 -26.59
C THR A 103 6.00 17.32 -27.55
N ALA A 104 6.11 18.11 -28.64
CA ALA A 104 7.22 18.03 -29.57
C ALA A 104 8.57 18.19 -28.86
N LEU A 105 8.68 19.19 -27.99
CA LEU A 105 9.88 19.42 -27.17
C LEU A 105 10.23 18.20 -26.31
N ALA A 106 9.26 17.67 -25.58
CA ALA A 106 9.46 16.53 -24.70
C ALA A 106 9.80 15.24 -25.48
N ASN A 107 9.25 15.03 -26.68
CA ASN A 107 9.65 13.94 -27.56
C ASN A 107 11.12 14.01 -27.98
N VAL A 108 11.62 15.21 -28.31
CA VAL A 108 13.02 15.43 -28.66
C VAL A 108 13.93 15.19 -27.46
N GLU A 109 13.50 15.51 -26.24
CA GLU A 109 14.29 15.31 -25.04
C GLU A 109 14.52 13.84 -24.64
N VAL A 110 13.67 12.90 -25.08
CA VAL A 110 13.68 11.50 -24.63
C VAL A 110 15.04 10.82 -24.66
N PRO A 111 15.83 10.87 -25.76
CA PRO A 111 17.16 10.25 -25.79
C PRO A 111 18.14 10.82 -24.76
N ALA A 112 18.05 12.13 -24.49
CA ALA A 112 18.90 12.83 -23.55
C ALA A 112 18.56 12.49 -22.07
N ILE A 113 17.31 12.15 -21.78
CA ILE A 113 16.89 11.62 -20.46
C ILE A 113 17.68 10.35 -20.16
N TYR A 114 17.71 9.41 -21.10
CA TYR A 114 18.43 8.16 -20.93
C TYR A 114 19.95 8.32 -20.98
N ALA A 115 20.44 9.37 -21.63
CA ALA A 115 21.86 9.77 -21.58
C ALA A 115 22.26 10.40 -20.24
N GLY A 116 21.28 10.77 -19.38
CA GLY A 116 21.52 11.40 -18.08
C GLY A 116 21.88 12.88 -18.16
N ILE A 117 21.46 13.57 -19.22
CA ILE A 117 21.68 15.03 -19.41
C ILE A 117 20.69 15.79 -18.51
N PRO A 118 21.15 16.78 -17.72
CA PRO A 118 20.29 17.57 -16.86
C PRO A 118 19.20 18.33 -17.62
N PRO A 119 18.03 18.65 -16.97
CA PRO A 119 16.88 19.28 -17.64
C PRO A 119 17.20 20.57 -18.39
N GLY A 120 17.94 21.51 -17.79
CA GLY A 120 18.24 22.80 -18.42
C GLY A 120 18.97 22.67 -19.75
N PRO A 121 20.20 22.10 -19.81
CA PRO A 121 20.92 21.86 -21.06
C PRO A 121 20.13 21.02 -22.07
N ARG A 122 19.34 20.04 -21.60
CA ARG A 122 18.52 19.19 -22.44
C ARG A 122 17.43 19.98 -23.15
N GLN A 123 16.67 20.79 -22.40
CA GLN A 123 15.59 21.62 -22.94
C GLN A 123 16.12 22.66 -23.93
N SER A 124 17.20 23.35 -23.58
CA SER A 124 17.82 24.33 -24.47
C SER A 124 18.25 23.73 -25.80
N ARG A 125 18.87 22.52 -25.76
CA ARG A 125 19.29 21.82 -26.99
C ARG A 125 18.08 21.32 -27.80
N ALA A 126 17.05 20.78 -27.15
CA ALA A 126 15.85 20.35 -27.86
C ALA A 126 15.11 21.52 -28.52
N ALA A 127 15.02 22.67 -27.84
CA ALA A 127 14.43 23.88 -28.41
C ALA A 127 15.22 24.36 -29.63
N LEU A 128 16.55 24.43 -29.53
CA LEU A 128 17.41 24.84 -30.63
C LEU A 128 17.28 23.91 -31.86
N LEU A 129 17.18 22.60 -31.64
CA LEU A 129 16.95 21.64 -32.73
C LEU A 129 15.59 21.84 -33.40
N LEU A 130 14.53 22.08 -32.60
CA LEU A 130 13.19 22.35 -33.14
C LEU A 130 13.12 23.68 -33.87
N GLU A 131 13.78 24.74 -33.38
CA GLU A 131 13.87 26.03 -34.06
C GLU A 131 14.59 25.88 -35.42
N ARG A 132 15.73 25.18 -35.43
CA ARG A 132 16.48 24.90 -36.64
C ARG A 132 15.64 24.17 -37.71
N LEU A 133 14.75 23.25 -37.25
CA LEU A 133 13.86 22.49 -38.12
C LEU A 133 12.53 23.21 -38.44
N GLY A 134 12.42 24.50 -38.12
CA GLY A 134 11.26 25.33 -38.41
C GLY A 134 10.04 25.03 -37.53
N LEU A 135 10.25 24.44 -36.35
CA LEU A 135 9.21 24.05 -35.40
C LEU A 135 9.21 24.87 -34.09
N GLY A 136 9.86 26.03 -34.09
CA GLY A 136 9.96 26.89 -32.90
C GLY A 136 8.62 27.28 -32.29
N SER A 137 7.61 27.58 -33.14
CA SER A 137 6.24 27.90 -32.67
C SER A 137 5.40 26.67 -32.30
N ARG A 138 5.92 25.46 -32.50
CA ARG A 138 5.20 24.20 -32.30
C ARG A 138 5.75 23.32 -31.17
N MET A 139 6.69 23.84 -30.37
CA MET A 139 7.38 23.09 -29.31
C MET A 139 6.42 22.47 -28.26
N THR A 140 5.32 23.16 -27.97
CA THR A 140 4.31 22.73 -26.97
C THR A 140 3.21 21.86 -27.54
N HIS A 141 3.13 21.69 -28.86
CA HIS A 141 2.12 20.89 -29.52
C HIS A 141 2.38 19.39 -29.33
N ARG A 142 1.30 18.62 -29.24
CA ARG A 142 1.34 17.15 -29.21
C ARG A 142 1.34 16.58 -30.63
N PRO A 143 1.75 15.32 -30.83
CA PRO A 143 1.76 14.70 -32.16
C PRO A 143 0.42 14.80 -32.91
N SER A 144 -0.72 14.68 -32.23
CA SER A 144 -2.05 14.83 -32.82
C SER A 144 -2.38 16.24 -33.35
N GLU A 145 -1.60 17.24 -32.95
CA GLU A 145 -1.76 18.65 -33.34
C GLU A 145 -0.75 19.06 -34.44
N LEU A 146 0.08 18.11 -34.92
CA LEU A 146 1.13 18.33 -35.92
C LEU A 146 0.79 17.62 -37.24
N SER A 147 1.14 18.24 -38.36
CA SER A 147 1.07 17.57 -39.66
C SER A 147 2.11 16.45 -39.77
N GLY A 148 1.94 15.50 -40.70
CA GLY A 148 2.87 14.39 -40.91
C GLY A 148 4.32 14.88 -41.16
N GLY A 149 4.53 15.89 -42.00
CA GLY A 149 5.84 16.49 -42.20
C GLY A 149 6.41 17.14 -40.94
N GLN A 150 5.58 17.78 -40.11
CA GLN A 150 6.00 18.32 -38.81
C GLN A 150 6.38 17.21 -37.82
N GLN A 151 5.60 16.13 -37.75
CA GLN A 151 5.93 14.97 -36.93
C GLN A 151 7.25 14.33 -37.35
N GLN A 152 7.51 14.22 -38.65
CA GLN A 152 8.79 13.70 -39.18
C GLN A 152 9.97 14.59 -38.80
N ARG A 153 9.82 15.93 -38.88
CA ARG A 153 10.86 16.85 -38.41
C ARG A 153 11.11 16.74 -36.90
N VAL A 154 10.08 16.50 -36.08
CA VAL A 154 10.25 16.18 -34.63
C VAL A 154 11.03 14.88 -34.46
N SER A 155 10.76 13.84 -35.28
CA SER A 155 11.51 12.58 -35.26
C SER A 155 12.99 12.78 -35.60
N VAL A 156 13.29 13.62 -36.61
CA VAL A 156 14.67 14.00 -36.94
C VAL A 156 15.32 14.78 -35.81
N ALA A 157 14.65 15.78 -35.24
CA ALA A 157 15.16 16.50 -34.05
C ALA A 157 15.51 15.55 -32.90
N ARG A 158 14.65 14.57 -32.65
CA ARG A 158 14.90 13.51 -31.65
C ARG A 158 16.12 12.67 -31.99
N ALA A 159 16.29 12.29 -33.24
CA ALA A 159 17.44 11.52 -33.71
C ALA A 159 18.77 12.29 -33.52
N LEU A 160 18.76 13.63 -33.66
CA LEU A 160 19.92 14.49 -33.49
C LEU A 160 20.25 14.88 -32.05
N MET A 161 19.35 14.59 -31.11
CA MET A 161 19.42 15.09 -29.73
C MET A 161 20.73 14.76 -29.02
N ASN A 162 21.24 13.54 -29.19
CA ASN A 162 22.48 13.08 -28.58
C ASN A 162 23.71 13.23 -29.49
N GLY A 163 23.61 13.96 -30.60
CA GLY A 163 24.74 14.15 -31.54
C GLY A 163 25.06 12.87 -32.32
N ALA A 164 24.05 12.19 -32.83
CA ALA A 164 24.19 10.95 -33.58
C ALA A 164 25.22 11.05 -34.71
N ARG A 165 26.19 10.12 -34.76
CA ARG A 165 27.18 10.02 -35.85
C ARG A 165 26.58 9.34 -37.09
N VAL A 166 25.57 8.45 -36.86
CA VAL A 166 24.87 7.70 -37.91
C VAL A 166 23.38 7.98 -37.81
N LEU A 167 22.79 8.48 -38.89
CA LEU A 167 21.34 8.60 -39.05
C LEU A 167 20.83 7.41 -39.84
N LEU A 168 19.94 6.62 -39.21
CA LEU A 168 19.26 5.51 -39.82
C LEU A 168 17.84 5.95 -40.16
N ALA A 169 17.53 6.07 -41.45
CA ALA A 169 16.22 6.52 -41.93
C ALA A 169 15.53 5.41 -42.70
N ASP A 170 14.45 4.86 -42.10
CA ASP A 170 13.62 3.84 -42.70
C ASP A 170 12.44 4.49 -43.41
N GLU A 171 12.45 4.46 -44.74
CA GLU A 171 11.44 5.05 -45.61
C GLU A 171 11.04 6.50 -45.20
N PRO A 172 11.98 7.45 -45.04
CA PRO A 172 11.72 8.73 -44.41
C PRO A 172 10.66 9.60 -45.09
N THR A 173 10.28 9.27 -46.31
CA THR A 173 9.30 9.99 -47.13
C THR A 173 8.01 9.19 -47.36
N GLY A 174 7.95 7.92 -46.96
CA GLY A 174 6.87 7.00 -47.31
C GLY A 174 5.47 7.37 -46.79
N ALA A 175 5.42 8.17 -45.72
CA ALA A 175 4.16 8.65 -45.12
C ALA A 175 3.90 10.16 -45.37
N LEU A 176 4.69 10.81 -46.26
CA LEU A 176 4.63 12.24 -46.54
C LEU A 176 4.04 12.55 -47.91
N ASP A 177 3.43 13.71 -48.03
CA ASP A 177 3.11 14.28 -49.35
C ASP A 177 4.41 14.63 -50.10
N ARG A 178 4.28 14.76 -51.43
CA ARG A 178 5.45 14.97 -52.31
C ARG A 178 6.33 16.16 -51.88
N LYS A 179 5.71 17.30 -51.51
CA LYS A 179 6.43 18.51 -51.14
C LYS A 179 7.18 18.31 -49.82
N SER A 180 6.49 17.78 -48.80
CA SER A 180 7.08 17.46 -47.50
C SER A 180 8.19 16.41 -47.61
N GLY A 181 8.03 15.45 -48.55
CA GLY A 181 9.06 14.46 -48.85
C GLY A 181 10.32 15.07 -49.45
N GLU A 182 10.20 15.97 -50.44
CA GLU A 182 11.32 16.70 -51.04
C GLU A 182 12.05 17.57 -50.01
N GLU A 183 11.30 18.28 -49.13
CA GLU A 183 11.88 19.06 -48.03
C GLU A 183 12.63 18.18 -47.03
N MET A 184 12.11 16.99 -46.73
CA MET A 184 12.77 16.05 -45.85
C MET A 184 14.05 15.48 -46.41
N LEU A 185 14.08 15.13 -47.68
CA LEU A 185 15.31 14.68 -48.37
C LEU A 185 16.37 15.77 -48.40
N ALA A 186 15.98 17.01 -48.70
CA ALA A 186 16.90 18.15 -48.67
C ALA A 186 17.53 18.35 -47.27
N LEU A 187 16.74 18.17 -46.21
CA LEU A 187 17.21 18.21 -44.83
C LEU A 187 18.21 17.08 -44.55
N ILE A 188 17.94 15.85 -44.98
CA ILE A 188 18.84 14.71 -44.80
C ILE A 188 20.14 14.92 -45.55
N GLU A 189 20.11 15.47 -46.78
CA GLU A 189 21.32 15.85 -47.54
C GLU A 189 22.13 16.94 -46.83
N GLU A 190 21.46 17.91 -46.19
CA GLU A 190 22.11 18.95 -45.37
C GLU A 190 22.85 18.35 -44.17
N LEU A 191 22.19 17.45 -43.43
CA LEU A 191 22.80 16.75 -42.29
C LEU A 191 24.01 15.90 -42.71
N ASN A 192 23.96 15.27 -43.89
CA ASN A 192 25.15 14.56 -44.43
C ASN A 192 26.30 15.52 -44.76
N ARG A 193 26.01 16.69 -45.35
CA ARG A 193 27.04 17.72 -45.58
C ARG A 193 27.66 18.24 -44.29
N GLU A 194 26.95 18.19 -43.17
CA GLU A 194 27.46 18.55 -41.83
C GLU A 194 28.32 17.45 -41.18
N GLY A 195 28.53 16.33 -41.85
CA GLY A 195 29.39 15.22 -41.38
C GLY A 195 28.66 14.05 -40.75
N HIS A 196 27.33 14.05 -40.73
CA HIS A 196 26.58 12.85 -40.33
C HIS A 196 26.67 11.76 -41.39
N THR A 197 26.92 10.53 -40.97
CA THR A 197 26.77 9.35 -41.83
C THR A 197 25.27 9.04 -41.97
N VAL A 198 24.78 8.91 -43.19
CA VAL A 198 23.34 8.67 -43.41
C VAL A 198 23.14 7.33 -44.10
N ILE A 199 22.28 6.51 -43.55
CA ILE A 199 21.86 5.24 -44.15
C ILE A 199 20.36 5.34 -44.40
N LEU A 200 19.98 5.40 -45.66
CA LEU A 200 18.59 5.44 -46.12
C LEU A 200 18.15 4.04 -46.51
N VAL A 201 17.06 3.59 -45.96
CA VAL A 201 16.37 2.35 -46.41
C VAL A 201 15.14 2.78 -47.19
N THR A 202 15.04 2.37 -48.44
CA THR A 202 13.91 2.74 -49.30
C THR A 202 13.69 1.73 -50.43
N HIS A 203 12.48 1.66 -50.91
CA HIS A 203 12.14 0.96 -52.15
C HIS A 203 11.98 1.92 -53.35
N ASP A 204 12.01 3.26 -53.12
CA ASP A 204 11.94 4.29 -54.15
C ASP A 204 13.33 4.65 -54.67
N MET A 205 13.55 4.39 -55.96
CA MET A 205 14.80 4.69 -56.66
C MET A 205 15.08 6.19 -56.75
N ASN A 206 14.04 7.06 -56.74
CA ASN A 206 14.25 8.52 -56.75
C ASN A 206 14.84 8.99 -55.40
N VAL A 207 14.43 8.40 -54.31
CA VAL A 207 14.97 8.63 -52.97
C VAL A 207 16.41 8.09 -52.93
N ALA A 208 16.62 6.87 -53.41
CA ALA A 208 17.93 6.23 -53.44
C ALA A 208 18.96 7.00 -54.27
N ALA A 209 18.54 7.61 -55.39
CA ALA A 209 19.40 8.42 -56.27
C ALA A 209 20.00 9.68 -55.60
N LYS A 210 19.45 10.08 -54.42
CA LYS A 210 20.03 11.17 -53.60
C LYS A 210 21.26 10.72 -52.81
N ALA A 211 21.42 9.42 -52.61
CA ALA A 211 22.61 8.88 -51.96
C ALA A 211 23.78 8.75 -52.94
N ARG A 212 25.00 8.87 -52.40
CA ARG A 212 26.23 8.73 -53.18
C ARG A 212 26.67 7.30 -53.42
N ARG A 213 26.05 6.36 -52.73
CA ARG A 213 26.28 4.92 -52.82
C ARG A 213 24.96 4.17 -52.64
N ILE A 214 24.70 3.26 -53.56
CA ILE A 214 23.47 2.47 -53.55
C ILE A 214 23.84 0.99 -53.39
N ILE A 215 23.31 0.38 -52.33
CA ILE A 215 23.45 -1.05 -52.00
C ILE A 215 22.15 -1.75 -52.30
N GLU A 216 22.18 -2.71 -53.18
CA GLU A 216 21.00 -3.50 -53.57
C GLU A 216 20.98 -4.84 -52.82
N LEU A 217 19.89 -5.06 -52.10
CA LEU A 217 19.68 -6.27 -51.31
C LEU A 217 18.58 -7.14 -51.95
N SER A 218 18.87 -8.40 -52.21
CA SER A 218 17.93 -9.41 -52.65
C SER A 218 18.10 -10.71 -51.87
N ASP A 219 17.01 -11.28 -51.37
CA ASP A 219 16.98 -12.54 -50.63
C ASP A 219 18.05 -12.65 -49.53
N GLY A 220 18.20 -11.57 -48.76
CA GLY A 220 19.12 -11.48 -47.63
C GLY A 220 20.61 -11.29 -48.03
N ARG A 221 20.94 -11.15 -49.32
CA ARG A 221 22.31 -10.97 -49.82
C ARG A 221 22.48 -9.63 -50.50
N ILE A 222 23.66 -9.05 -50.36
CA ILE A 222 24.05 -7.86 -51.13
C ILE A 222 24.43 -8.30 -52.54
N VAL A 223 23.59 -7.91 -53.51
CA VAL A 223 23.76 -8.29 -54.94
C VAL A 223 24.46 -7.23 -55.76
N ALA A 224 24.39 -5.95 -55.34
CA ALA A 224 25.14 -4.86 -55.98
C ALA A 224 25.53 -3.78 -54.98
N ASP A 225 26.69 -3.16 -55.19
CA ASP A 225 27.22 -2.03 -54.43
C ASP A 225 27.78 -1.02 -55.43
N ARG A 226 27.07 0.07 -55.66
CA ARG A 226 27.36 1.04 -56.72
C ARG A 226 27.63 2.40 -56.11
N VAL A 227 28.81 2.94 -56.36
CA VAL A 227 29.15 4.34 -56.03
C VAL A 227 28.66 5.23 -57.17
N THR A 228 27.76 6.17 -56.87
CA THR A 228 27.16 7.10 -57.84
C THR A 228 27.87 8.46 -57.90
N ALA A 229 28.56 8.84 -56.84
CA ALA A 229 29.33 10.09 -56.76
C ALA A 229 30.54 9.93 -55.83
N PRO A 230 31.63 10.66 -56.06
CA PRO A 230 32.80 10.60 -55.19
C PRO A 230 32.45 10.97 -53.74
N PRO A 231 33.19 10.45 -52.75
CA PRO A 231 32.97 10.76 -51.34
C PRO A 231 33.14 12.27 -51.10
N SER A 232 32.31 12.82 -50.19
CA SER A 232 32.41 14.21 -49.75
C SER A 232 33.76 14.45 -49.06
N GLU A 233 34.27 15.69 -49.09
CA GLU A 233 35.38 16.06 -48.22
C GLU A 233 35.10 15.65 -46.77
N LYS A 234 36.13 15.09 -46.10
CA LYS A 234 35.99 14.64 -44.70
C LYS A 234 35.68 15.83 -43.79
N VAL A 235 34.42 16.03 -43.49
CA VAL A 235 33.96 16.96 -42.45
C VAL A 235 34.14 16.27 -41.07
N PRO A 236 34.71 16.97 -40.07
CA PRO A 236 34.82 16.38 -38.74
C PRO A 236 33.43 15.99 -38.21
N PRO A 237 33.32 14.88 -37.45
CA PRO A 237 32.03 14.44 -36.90
C PRO A 237 31.41 15.53 -36.01
N PRO A 238 30.08 15.59 -35.92
CA PRO A 238 29.39 16.61 -35.13
C PRO A 238 29.86 16.60 -33.67
N SER A 239 29.98 17.81 -33.10
CA SER A 239 30.53 18.02 -31.77
C SER A 239 29.82 17.17 -30.70
N PRO A 240 30.57 16.55 -29.79
CA PRO A 240 30.01 15.72 -28.76
C PRO A 240 29.07 16.51 -27.84
N VAL A 241 28.00 15.90 -27.42
CA VAL A 241 27.02 16.42 -26.46
C VAL A 241 27.70 16.61 -25.08
N PRO A 242 27.28 17.60 -24.28
CA PRO A 242 27.82 17.80 -22.94
C PRO A 242 27.86 16.52 -22.12
N PRO A 243 28.95 16.27 -21.36
CA PRO A 243 29.06 15.03 -20.59
C PRO A 243 27.91 14.89 -19.58
N PRO A 244 27.44 13.66 -19.33
CA PRO A 244 26.38 13.43 -18.34
C PRO A 244 26.86 13.88 -16.96
N ALA A 245 25.89 14.35 -16.15
CA ALA A 245 26.12 14.64 -14.74
C ALA A 245 26.66 13.40 -14.00
N GLY A 246 27.41 13.61 -12.91
CA GLY A 246 27.95 12.48 -12.11
C GLY A 246 26.90 11.40 -11.81
N ARG A 247 27.34 10.14 -11.75
CA ARG A 247 26.48 8.93 -11.70
C ARG A 247 25.27 9.04 -10.78
N LEU A 248 25.42 9.60 -9.57
CA LEU A 248 24.35 9.75 -8.59
C LEU A 248 23.29 10.79 -9.01
N ARG A 249 23.73 11.97 -9.54
CA ARG A 249 22.82 13.01 -10.05
C ARG A 249 22.05 12.54 -11.27
N ALA A 250 22.70 11.79 -12.16
CA ALA A 250 22.04 11.20 -13.33
C ALA A 250 21.00 10.13 -12.92
N ALA A 251 21.29 9.30 -11.91
CA ALA A 251 20.34 8.31 -11.38
C ALA A 251 19.12 8.99 -10.76
N PHE A 252 19.32 10.00 -9.93
CA PHE A 252 18.22 10.76 -9.31
C PHE A 252 17.39 11.52 -10.36
N GLY A 253 18.05 12.08 -11.39
CA GLY A 253 17.36 12.72 -12.51
C GLY A 253 16.44 11.74 -13.26
N ARG A 254 16.92 10.53 -13.57
CA ARG A 254 16.11 9.48 -14.21
C ARG A 254 14.94 9.04 -13.34
N LEU A 255 15.15 8.90 -12.02
CA LEU A 255 14.07 8.54 -11.08
C LEU A 255 12.98 9.61 -11.05
N LYS A 256 13.35 10.89 -11.00
CA LYS A 256 12.41 12.02 -11.06
C LYS A 256 11.61 12.04 -12.35
N GLU A 257 12.28 11.79 -13.49
CA GLU A 257 11.60 11.72 -14.79
C GLU A 257 10.68 10.50 -14.89
N ALA A 258 11.10 9.33 -14.38
CA ALA A 258 10.27 8.14 -14.32
C ALA A 258 9.01 8.39 -13.47
N PHE A 259 9.14 9.09 -12.34
CA PHE A 259 8.02 9.54 -11.52
C PHE A 259 7.08 10.48 -12.30
N GLY A 260 7.62 11.48 -12.96
CA GLY A 260 6.85 12.41 -13.79
C GLY A 260 6.11 11.71 -14.94
N MET A 261 6.75 10.73 -15.58
CA MET A 261 6.12 9.90 -16.62
C MET A 261 5.00 9.03 -16.05
N ALA A 262 5.21 8.42 -14.88
CA ALA A 262 4.18 7.62 -14.19
C ALA A 262 2.93 8.46 -13.88
N VAL A 263 3.11 9.67 -13.34
CA VAL A 263 1.98 10.58 -13.04
C VAL A 263 1.22 10.97 -14.32
N ARG A 264 1.93 11.27 -15.42
CA ARG A 264 1.28 11.60 -16.71
C ARG A 264 0.53 10.40 -17.28
N ALA A 265 1.11 9.20 -17.23
CA ALA A 265 0.46 7.96 -17.67
C ALA A 265 -0.84 7.68 -16.89
N MET A 266 -0.82 7.89 -15.57
CA MET A 266 -2.01 7.77 -14.71
C MET A 266 -3.08 8.80 -15.10
N ALA A 267 -2.69 10.04 -15.40
CA ALA A 267 -3.61 11.11 -15.78
C ALA A 267 -4.22 10.89 -17.19
N ALA A 268 -3.49 10.23 -18.09
CA ALA A 268 -3.95 9.91 -19.45
C ALA A 268 -5.05 8.83 -19.45
N HIS A 269 -4.97 7.83 -18.57
CA HIS A 269 -5.88 6.69 -18.50
C HIS A 269 -6.70 6.68 -17.20
N LYS A 270 -7.44 7.76 -16.92
CA LYS A 270 -8.16 7.99 -15.64
C LYS A 270 -9.06 6.83 -15.23
N LEU A 271 -9.87 6.30 -16.16
CA LEU A 271 -10.81 5.22 -15.85
C LEU A 271 -10.10 3.95 -15.36
N ARG A 272 -9.02 3.56 -16.06
CA ARG A 272 -8.21 2.40 -15.68
C ARG A 272 -7.55 2.60 -14.32
N THR A 273 -6.93 3.75 -14.13
CA THR A 273 -6.27 4.10 -12.86
C THR A 273 -7.26 4.08 -11.69
N THR A 274 -8.47 4.64 -11.89
CA THR A 274 -9.52 4.62 -10.86
C THR A 274 -10.00 3.21 -10.54
N LEU A 275 -10.23 2.36 -11.56
CA LEU A 275 -10.63 0.96 -11.36
C LEU A 275 -9.55 0.14 -10.63
N THR A 276 -8.28 0.38 -10.97
CA THR A 276 -7.15 -0.28 -10.29
C THR A 276 -7.07 0.15 -8.82
N MET A 277 -7.19 1.46 -8.58
CA MET A 277 -7.17 2.00 -7.22
C MET A 277 -8.35 1.52 -6.38
N LEU A 278 -9.54 1.34 -6.97
CA LEU A 278 -10.76 0.97 -6.26
C LEU A 278 -10.60 -0.33 -5.48
N GLY A 279 -9.98 -1.35 -6.08
CA GLY A 279 -9.70 -2.62 -5.39
C GLY A 279 -8.78 -2.45 -4.18
N ILE A 280 -7.77 -1.59 -4.29
CA ILE A 280 -6.84 -1.29 -3.19
C ILE A 280 -7.52 -0.45 -2.13
N VAL A 281 -8.28 0.59 -2.53
CA VAL A 281 -9.02 1.47 -1.61
C VAL A 281 -9.98 0.67 -0.75
N ILE A 282 -10.79 -0.21 -1.37
CA ILE A 282 -11.74 -1.06 -0.64
C ILE A 282 -10.98 -2.04 0.28
N GLY A 283 -9.92 -2.68 -0.22
CA GLY A 283 -9.11 -3.61 0.57
C GLY A 283 -8.50 -2.95 1.80
N ILE A 284 -7.83 -1.82 1.64
CA ILE A 284 -7.21 -1.08 2.75
C ILE A 284 -8.25 -0.48 3.70
N ALA A 285 -9.34 0.08 3.17
CA ALA A 285 -10.42 0.62 4.01
C ALA A 285 -11.05 -0.46 4.88
N ALA A 286 -11.31 -1.64 4.33
CA ALA A 286 -11.83 -2.78 5.08
C ALA A 286 -10.86 -3.22 6.19
N VAL A 287 -9.57 -3.39 5.85
CA VAL A 287 -8.53 -3.78 6.81
C VAL A 287 -8.43 -2.80 7.97
N VAL A 288 -8.26 -1.51 7.66
CA VAL A 288 -8.08 -0.46 8.67
C VAL A 288 -9.32 -0.30 9.53
N SER A 289 -10.52 -0.33 8.94
CA SER A 289 -11.79 -0.24 9.69
C SER A 289 -11.98 -1.41 10.65
N VAL A 290 -11.66 -2.62 10.20
CA VAL A 290 -11.82 -3.82 11.03
C VAL A 290 -10.80 -3.86 12.18
N VAL A 291 -9.55 -3.48 11.93
CA VAL A 291 -8.52 -3.38 12.99
C VAL A 291 -8.94 -2.32 14.01
N ALA A 292 -9.43 -1.16 13.56
CA ALA A 292 -9.90 -0.09 14.45
C ALA A 292 -11.12 -0.51 15.28
N LEU A 293 -12.06 -1.26 14.70
CA LEU A 293 -13.21 -1.82 15.40
C LEU A 293 -12.79 -2.88 16.43
N GLY A 294 -11.85 -3.76 16.07
CA GLY A 294 -11.30 -4.78 16.96
C GLY A 294 -10.62 -4.17 18.19
N GLU A 295 -9.82 -3.12 18.00
CA GLU A 295 -9.17 -2.41 19.12
C GLU A 295 -10.20 -1.67 19.98
N GLY A 296 -11.21 -1.06 19.38
CA GLY A 296 -12.32 -0.45 20.11
C GLY A 296 -13.11 -1.44 20.96
N ALA A 297 -13.42 -2.61 20.41
CA ALA A 297 -14.07 -3.70 21.13
C ALA A 297 -13.21 -4.20 22.29
N ARG A 298 -11.90 -4.40 22.04
CA ARG A 298 -10.94 -4.82 23.06
C ARG A 298 -10.86 -3.83 24.22
N GLN A 299 -10.76 -2.54 23.94
CA GLN A 299 -10.69 -1.53 25.00
C GLN A 299 -11.97 -1.44 25.82
N ARG A 300 -13.15 -1.53 25.19
CA ARG A 300 -14.42 -1.60 25.94
C ARG A 300 -14.49 -2.82 26.88
N VAL A 301 -14.09 -3.98 26.37
CA VAL A 301 -14.05 -5.19 27.19
C VAL A 301 -13.10 -5.01 28.37
N LEU A 302 -11.90 -4.49 28.14
CA LEU A 302 -10.94 -4.24 29.21
C LEU A 302 -11.46 -3.22 30.23
N GLN A 303 -12.12 -2.14 29.79
CA GLN A 303 -12.75 -1.17 30.68
C GLN A 303 -13.84 -1.79 31.54
N ASN A 304 -14.71 -2.60 30.93
CA ASN A 304 -15.78 -3.29 31.66
C ASN A 304 -15.23 -4.31 32.69
N ILE A 305 -14.12 -4.97 32.36
CA ILE A 305 -13.49 -5.94 33.27
C ILE A 305 -12.72 -5.24 34.39
N SER A 306 -12.05 -4.11 34.11
CA SER A 306 -11.31 -3.37 35.13
C SER A 306 -12.21 -2.84 36.26
N SER A 307 -13.51 -2.63 35.98
CA SER A 307 -14.51 -2.25 37.00
C SER A 307 -14.96 -3.42 37.91
N LEU A 308 -14.60 -4.66 37.58
CA LEU A 308 -14.96 -5.83 38.38
C LEU A 308 -13.96 -6.17 39.50
N GLY A 309 -12.81 -5.46 39.56
CA GLY A 309 -11.70 -5.77 40.47
C GLY A 309 -10.71 -6.76 39.82
N THR A 310 -9.42 -6.62 40.17
CA THR A 310 -8.37 -7.54 39.72
C THR A 310 -8.07 -8.56 40.81
N ASN A 311 -7.67 -9.76 40.42
CA ASN A 311 -7.23 -10.83 41.32
C ASN A 311 -8.30 -11.21 42.36
N THR A 312 -9.58 -11.31 41.95
CA THR A 312 -10.69 -11.55 42.85
C THR A 312 -11.38 -12.89 42.57
N LEU A 313 -11.56 -13.70 43.64
CA LEU A 313 -12.40 -14.89 43.66
C LEU A 313 -13.70 -14.54 44.35
N GLU A 314 -14.85 -14.86 43.75
CA GLU A 314 -16.14 -14.72 44.36
C GLU A 314 -16.76 -16.11 44.58
N ILE A 315 -17.06 -16.43 45.84
CA ILE A 315 -17.54 -17.75 46.29
C ILE A 315 -19.02 -17.64 46.52
N PHE A 316 -19.81 -18.46 45.82
CA PHE A 316 -21.25 -18.49 45.90
C PHE A 316 -21.73 -19.83 46.44
N PRO A 317 -22.89 -19.90 47.17
CA PRO A 317 -23.49 -21.13 47.56
C PRO A 317 -24.13 -21.87 46.37
N GLY A 318 -24.05 -23.18 46.33
CA GLY A 318 -24.62 -24.01 45.25
C GLY A 318 -23.56 -24.76 44.46
N ALA A 319 -24.00 -25.64 43.54
CA ALA A 319 -23.09 -26.49 42.77
C ALA A 319 -22.53 -25.83 41.51
N SER A 320 -23.28 -24.86 40.94
CA SER A 320 -22.88 -24.14 39.72
C SER A 320 -23.68 -22.85 39.55
N PHE A 321 -23.19 -21.97 38.65
CA PHE A 321 -23.91 -20.75 38.27
C PHE A 321 -25.27 -21.10 37.64
N GLY A 322 -26.37 -20.51 38.17
CA GLY A 322 -27.72 -20.77 37.68
C GLY A 322 -28.43 -22.00 38.35
N ASP A 323 -27.80 -22.65 39.32
CA ASP A 323 -28.45 -23.71 40.08
C ASP A 323 -29.61 -23.12 40.89
N THR A 324 -30.84 -23.52 40.58
CA THR A 324 -32.06 -23.09 41.27
C THR A 324 -32.13 -23.55 42.74
N ARG A 325 -31.30 -24.51 43.13
CA ARG A 325 -31.19 -24.99 44.52
C ARG A 325 -30.24 -24.10 45.35
N SER A 326 -29.43 -23.26 44.73
CA SER A 326 -28.47 -22.36 45.42
C SER A 326 -29.15 -21.46 46.46
N THR A 327 -30.41 -21.05 46.22
CA THR A 327 -31.20 -20.25 47.16
C THR A 327 -31.57 -20.98 48.46
N ARG A 328 -31.47 -22.31 48.50
CA ARG A 328 -31.72 -23.14 49.67
C ARG A 328 -30.46 -23.51 50.43
N VAL A 329 -29.29 -23.31 49.82
CA VAL A 329 -28.01 -23.59 50.46
C VAL A 329 -27.63 -22.37 51.33
N ARG A 330 -27.55 -22.59 52.64
CA ARG A 330 -27.25 -21.56 53.65
C ARG A 330 -25.97 -21.85 54.42
N THR A 331 -25.03 -22.53 53.80
CA THR A 331 -23.81 -23.03 54.41
C THR A 331 -22.71 -21.98 54.51
N LEU A 332 -22.71 -21.00 53.58
CA LEU A 332 -21.74 -19.87 53.63
C LEU A 332 -22.12 -18.94 54.79
N THR A 333 -21.19 -18.77 55.70
CA THR A 333 -21.35 -17.96 56.92
C THR A 333 -20.26 -16.90 57.08
N VAL A 334 -20.48 -15.94 57.97
CA VAL A 334 -19.48 -14.92 58.31
C VAL A 334 -18.19 -15.56 58.89
N LEU A 335 -18.30 -16.72 59.58
CA LEU A 335 -17.13 -17.45 60.07
C LEU A 335 -16.25 -17.98 58.91
N ASP A 336 -16.80 -18.32 57.79
CA ASP A 336 -16.04 -18.76 56.63
C ASP A 336 -15.26 -17.58 56.01
N ALA A 337 -15.86 -16.40 55.98
CA ALA A 337 -15.18 -15.17 55.53
C ALA A 337 -14.02 -14.81 56.50
N GLN A 338 -14.22 -14.97 57.83
CA GLN A 338 -13.15 -14.71 58.81
C GLN A 338 -11.97 -15.69 58.70
N VAL A 339 -12.28 -16.98 58.46
CA VAL A 339 -11.22 -18.00 58.27
C VAL A 339 -10.44 -17.76 56.97
N LEU A 340 -11.12 -17.35 55.93
CA LEU A 340 -10.48 -16.97 54.66
C LEU A 340 -9.62 -15.74 54.82
N ALA A 341 -10.06 -14.74 55.62
CA ALA A 341 -9.27 -13.53 55.89
C ALA A 341 -7.96 -13.81 56.65
N GLY A 342 -7.88 -14.91 57.39
CA GLY A 342 -6.68 -15.39 58.08
C GLY A 342 -5.69 -16.15 57.19
N GLN A 343 -5.94 -16.33 55.92
CA GLN A 343 -5.08 -17.09 55.00
C GLN A 343 -4.00 -16.21 54.40
N PRO A 344 -2.78 -16.72 54.20
CA PRO A 344 -1.65 -15.91 53.69
C PRO A 344 -1.82 -15.45 52.22
N TYR A 345 -2.65 -16.12 51.45
CA TYR A 345 -2.95 -15.77 50.07
C TYR A 345 -4.07 -14.73 49.93
N ALA A 346 -4.77 -14.40 51.01
CA ALA A 346 -5.92 -13.46 50.96
C ALA A 346 -5.46 -12.06 51.37
N ALA A 347 -5.38 -11.14 50.41
CA ALA A 347 -5.07 -9.74 50.70
C ALA A 347 -6.25 -9.04 51.41
N SER A 348 -7.47 -9.34 51.04
CA SER A 348 -8.69 -8.89 51.74
C SER A 348 -9.89 -9.81 51.44
N VAL A 349 -10.82 -9.87 52.39
CA VAL A 349 -12.02 -10.68 52.31
C VAL A 349 -13.22 -9.85 52.70
N THR A 350 -14.30 -9.92 51.92
CA THR A 350 -15.55 -9.23 52.26
C THR A 350 -16.76 -10.15 52.11
N PRO A 351 -17.56 -10.33 53.15
CA PRO A 351 -18.83 -11.00 53.05
C PRO A 351 -19.85 -10.12 52.35
N THR A 352 -20.73 -10.71 51.54
CA THR A 352 -21.80 -9.99 50.86
C THR A 352 -23.15 -10.65 51.07
N VAL A 353 -24.15 -9.82 51.25
CA VAL A 353 -25.57 -10.20 51.28
C VAL A 353 -26.36 -9.28 50.37
N THR A 354 -27.35 -9.77 49.68
CA THR A 354 -28.10 -8.96 48.72
C THR A 354 -29.58 -9.20 48.85
N THR A 355 -30.36 -8.12 48.85
CA THR A 355 -31.82 -8.17 48.79
C THR A 355 -32.33 -7.03 47.91
N SER A 356 -33.57 -7.09 47.47
CA SER A 356 -34.22 -6.02 46.71
C SER A 356 -35.36 -5.45 47.53
N THR A 357 -35.39 -4.12 47.62
CA THR A 357 -36.48 -3.42 48.31
C THR A 357 -36.68 -2.02 47.72
N THR A 358 -37.73 -1.33 48.11
CA THR A 358 -38.00 0.02 47.67
C THR A 358 -37.18 1.02 48.48
N ILE A 359 -36.53 1.94 47.85
CA ILE A 359 -35.94 3.14 48.45
C ILE A 359 -36.88 4.32 48.31
N ARG A 360 -37.00 5.17 49.35
CA ARG A 360 -37.90 6.29 49.35
C ARG A 360 -37.31 7.52 49.99
N LEU A 361 -37.49 8.65 49.32
CA LEU A 361 -37.23 10.00 49.85
C LEU A 361 -38.42 10.90 49.60
N GLY A 362 -39.16 11.25 50.65
CA GLY A 362 -40.39 12.01 50.50
C GLY A 362 -41.43 11.31 49.63
N ASN A 363 -41.74 11.87 48.48
CA ASN A 363 -42.70 11.32 47.50
C ASN A 363 -42.05 10.52 46.36
N VAL A 364 -40.71 10.42 46.37
CA VAL A 364 -40.00 9.67 45.33
C VAL A 364 -39.73 8.26 45.82
N GLU A 365 -40.15 7.28 45.07
CA GLU A 365 -39.93 5.86 45.33
C GLU A 365 -39.30 5.16 44.14
N ALA A 366 -38.37 4.23 44.40
CA ALA A 366 -37.77 3.38 43.37
C ALA A 366 -37.38 2.02 43.95
N ASN A 367 -37.46 0.97 43.13
CA ASN A 367 -36.91 -0.32 43.50
C ASN A 367 -35.38 -0.27 43.42
N ALA A 368 -34.70 -0.67 44.47
CA ALA A 368 -33.25 -0.71 44.54
C ALA A 368 -32.73 -2.06 44.99
N LEU A 369 -31.53 -2.37 44.53
CA LEU A 369 -30.76 -3.51 45.02
C LEU A 369 -30.02 -3.06 46.27
N VAL A 370 -30.28 -3.73 47.39
CA VAL A 370 -29.60 -3.47 48.65
C VAL A 370 -28.47 -4.47 48.82
N ASN A 371 -27.25 -3.95 48.80
CA ASN A 371 -26.04 -4.73 48.98
C ASN A 371 -25.50 -4.50 50.40
N GLY A 372 -25.58 -5.55 51.25
CA GLY A 372 -24.90 -5.58 52.53
C GLY A 372 -23.47 -6.06 52.34
N VAL A 373 -22.48 -5.21 52.67
CA VAL A 373 -21.09 -5.47 52.35
C VAL A 373 -20.18 -5.19 53.54
N GLY A 374 -18.97 -5.76 53.51
CA GLY A 374 -17.92 -5.44 54.49
C GLY A 374 -17.14 -4.17 54.13
N GLU A 375 -16.29 -3.69 55.08
CA GLU A 375 -15.48 -2.48 54.87
C GLU A 375 -14.55 -2.56 53.66
N SER A 376 -13.95 -3.73 53.44
CA SER A 376 -13.00 -3.95 52.33
C SER A 376 -13.67 -4.07 50.97
N TYR A 377 -14.99 -4.08 50.88
CA TYR A 377 -15.72 -4.26 49.61
C TYR A 377 -15.39 -3.22 48.57
N PHE A 378 -15.32 -1.96 49.00
CA PHE A 378 -15.08 -0.81 48.12
C PHE A 378 -13.67 -0.85 47.51
N ASP A 379 -12.68 -1.28 48.29
CA ASP A 379 -11.29 -1.44 47.83
C ASP A 379 -11.16 -2.67 46.90
N VAL A 380 -11.77 -3.78 47.26
CA VAL A 380 -11.74 -5.01 46.45
C VAL A 380 -12.40 -4.79 45.10
N ARG A 381 -13.46 -4.01 45.04
CA ARG A 381 -14.18 -3.66 43.80
C ARG A 381 -13.60 -2.45 43.08
N GLY A 382 -12.59 -1.76 43.62
CA GLY A 382 -12.06 -0.54 43.04
C GLY A 382 -13.11 0.56 42.91
N SER A 383 -14.02 0.64 43.92
CA SER A 383 -15.12 1.62 43.90
C SER A 383 -14.61 3.04 44.04
N VAL A 384 -15.09 3.95 43.17
CA VAL A 384 -14.69 5.37 43.20
C VAL A 384 -15.72 6.17 43.99
N LEU A 385 -15.29 6.72 45.12
CA LEU A 385 -16.10 7.65 45.91
C LEU A 385 -16.20 9.00 45.23
N LEU A 386 -17.40 9.51 45.01
CA LEU A 386 -17.64 10.83 44.42
C LEU A 386 -17.81 11.90 45.50
N ARG A 387 -18.52 11.58 46.59
CA ARG A 387 -18.79 12.49 47.70
C ARG A 387 -18.94 11.70 49.01
N GLY A 388 -18.58 12.29 50.12
CA GLY A 388 -18.76 11.72 51.48
C GLY A 388 -17.64 10.75 51.86
N ALA A 389 -17.99 9.67 52.58
CA ALA A 389 -17.07 8.64 52.99
C ALA A 389 -17.72 7.25 52.90
N PHE A 390 -16.95 6.19 52.84
CA PHE A 390 -17.41 4.82 53.04
C PHE A 390 -17.56 4.56 54.54
N PHE A 391 -18.39 3.60 54.91
CA PHE A 391 -18.53 3.12 56.28
C PHE A 391 -17.31 2.23 56.69
N ASP A 392 -17.03 2.23 58.00
CA ASP A 392 -15.86 1.55 58.55
C ASP A 392 -16.22 0.29 59.36
N SER A 393 -15.22 -0.36 59.98
CA SER A 393 -15.40 -1.54 60.80
C SER A 393 -16.25 -1.26 62.05
N ASN A 394 -16.30 -0.04 62.54
CA ASN A 394 -17.14 0.35 63.65
C ASN A 394 -18.61 0.37 63.28
N ASP A 395 -18.93 0.88 62.10
CA ASP A 395 -20.29 0.89 61.57
C ASP A 395 -20.83 -0.54 61.37
N ILE A 396 -19.96 -1.46 60.95
CA ILE A 396 -20.30 -2.88 60.81
C ILE A 396 -20.62 -3.51 62.19
N ARG A 397 -19.79 -3.22 63.22
CA ARG A 397 -19.99 -3.76 64.57
C ARG A 397 -21.22 -3.20 65.26
N THR A 398 -21.55 -1.94 65.06
CA THR A 398 -22.64 -1.23 65.71
C THR A 398 -23.98 -1.37 64.96
N LEU A 399 -24.04 -2.15 63.84
CA LEU A 399 -25.18 -2.25 62.96
C LEU A 399 -25.69 -0.86 62.51
N ALA A 400 -24.76 0.01 62.12
CA ALA A 400 -25.08 1.37 61.73
C ALA A 400 -26.02 1.40 60.53
N GLN A 401 -26.94 2.38 60.55
CA GLN A 401 -27.90 2.60 59.47
C GLN A 401 -27.34 3.66 58.47
N ASP A 402 -26.06 3.55 58.17
CA ASP A 402 -25.34 4.40 57.26
C ASP A 402 -25.31 3.75 55.87
N VAL A 403 -25.74 4.49 54.83
CA VAL A 403 -25.90 4.00 53.47
C VAL A 403 -25.03 4.76 52.50
N VAL A 404 -24.32 4.05 51.63
CA VAL A 404 -23.67 4.58 50.46
C VAL A 404 -24.57 4.31 49.24
N ILE A 405 -24.83 5.31 48.42
CA ILE A 405 -25.68 5.19 47.25
C ILE A 405 -24.84 5.32 45.95
N ASP A 406 -25.28 4.70 44.88
CA ASP A 406 -24.70 4.90 43.56
C ASP A 406 -25.26 6.14 42.83
N GLU A 407 -24.65 6.55 41.72
CA GLU A 407 -25.15 7.68 40.91
C GLU A 407 -26.58 7.46 40.42
N ASN A 408 -27.00 6.22 40.14
CA ASN A 408 -28.37 5.96 39.71
C ASN A 408 -29.37 6.22 40.83
N ALA A 409 -29.08 5.75 42.04
CA ALA A 409 -29.91 6.03 43.20
C ALA A 409 -29.93 7.53 43.48
N GLN A 410 -28.80 8.23 43.34
CA GLN A 410 -28.76 9.69 43.48
C GLN A 410 -29.66 10.39 42.45
N ASN A 411 -29.55 10.03 41.17
CA ASN A 411 -30.31 10.64 40.10
C ASN A 411 -31.83 10.41 40.25
N VAL A 412 -32.21 9.24 40.74
CA VAL A 412 -33.61 8.91 40.97
C VAL A 412 -34.18 9.62 42.19
N LEU A 413 -33.46 9.62 43.34
CA LEU A 413 -33.93 10.20 44.58
C LEU A 413 -33.85 11.75 44.59
N PHE A 414 -32.90 12.33 43.83
CA PHE A 414 -32.63 13.75 43.75
C PHE A 414 -32.68 14.28 42.31
N PRO A 415 -33.82 14.21 41.62
CA PRO A 415 -33.93 14.48 40.17
C PRO A 415 -33.58 15.92 39.75
N GLN A 416 -33.48 16.86 40.66
CA GLN A 416 -33.15 18.26 40.34
C GLN A 416 -31.70 18.67 40.69
N GLY A 417 -30.87 17.77 41.15
CA GLY A 417 -29.42 18.02 41.38
C GLY A 417 -29.07 19.06 42.46
N ALA A 418 -30.07 19.69 43.09
CA ALA A 418 -29.91 20.87 43.92
C ALA A 418 -29.62 20.59 45.41
N ALA A 419 -29.84 19.40 45.93
CA ALA A 419 -29.60 19.07 47.32
C ALA A 419 -28.35 18.19 47.52
N ASN A 420 -27.53 18.51 48.50
CA ASN A 420 -26.43 17.63 48.90
C ASN A 420 -27.01 16.35 49.48
N PRO A 421 -26.80 15.17 48.88
CA PRO A 421 -27.35 13.92 49.37
C PRO A 421 -26.76 13.48 50.72
N ILE A 422 -25.56 13.94 51.04
CA ILE A 422 -24.86 13.52 52.28
C ILE A 422 -25.57 14.07 53.50
N GLY A 423 -25.79 13.17 54.49
CA GLY A 423 -26.53 13.48 55.74
C GLY A 423 -28.04 13.36 55.61
N THR A 424 -28.59 13.22 54.41
CA THR A 424 -30.05 13.03 54.22
C THR A 424 -30.46 11.63 54.64
N VAL A 425 -31.60 11.52 55.31
CA VAL A 425 -32.19 10.24 55.72
C VAL A 425 -33.15 9.77 54.63
N ILE A 426 -32.93 8.56 54.13
CA ILE A 426 -33.83 7.88 53.20
C ILE A 426 -34.41 6.62 53.88
N PHE A 427 -35.55 6.20 53.41
CA PHE A 427 -36.09 4.91 53.82
C PHE A 427 -35.66 3.84 52.82
N VAL A 428 -35.01 2.78 53.32
CA VAL A 428 -34.72 1.56 52.59
C VAL A 428 -35.68 0.49 53.11
N GLY A 429 -36.70 0.17 52.34
CA GLY A 429 -37.87 -0.56 52.87
C GLY A 429 -38.50 0.18 54.03
N SER A 430 -38.50 -0.43 55.22
CA SER A 430 -39.00 0.17 56.47
C SER A 430 -37.90 0.80 57.36
N VAL A 431 -36.64 0.69 56.97
CA VAL A 431 -35.48 1.12 57.79
C VAL A 431 -35.02 2.50 57.39
N PRO A 432 -35.01 3.50 58.31
CA PRO A 432 -34.41 4.79 58.05
C PRO A 432 -32.88 4.70 57.99
N CYS A 433 -32.27 5.16 56.87
CA CYS A 433 -30.83 5.08 56.67
C CYS A 433 -30.31 6.47 56.31
N ARG A 434 -29.15 6.87 56.85
CA ARG A 434 -28.49 8.14 56.58
C ARG A 434 -27.49 7.97 55.43
N ILE A 435 -27.57 8.79 54.40
CA ILE A 435 -26.61 8.78 53.33
C ILE A 435 -25.26 9.35 53.82
N VAL A 436 -24.22 8.54 53.81
CA VAL A 436 -22.85 8.92 54.21
C VAL A 436 -21.92 9.08 53.00
N GLY A 437 -22.19 8.42 51.87
CA GLY A 437 -21.39 8.49 50.66
C GLY A 437 -22.19 8.35 49.39
N VAL A 438 -21.64 8.89 48.30
CA VAL A 438 -22.09 8.68 46.92
C VAL A 438 -20.95 8.11 46.14
N MET A 439 -21.14 6.98 45.49
CA MET A 439 -20.12 6.34 44.65
C MET A 439 -20.52 6.37 43.18
N ARG A 440 -19.48 6.33 42.31
CA ARG A 440 -19.70 6.18 40.88
C ARG A 440 -20.41 4.86 40.59
N GLN A 441 -21.37 4.91 39.67
CA GLN A 441 -22.04 3.70 39.21
C GLN A 441 -21.01 2.67 38.73
N GLN A 442 -21.03 1.48 39.28
CA GLN A 442 -20.29 0.35 38.77
C GLN A 442 -21.11 -0.28 37.64
N GLN A 443 -20.58 -0.24 36.43
CA GLN A 443 -21.11 -1.03 35.33
C GLN A 443 -20.74 -2.50 35.60
N GLY A 444 -21.53 -3.16 36.43
CA GLY A 444 -21.34 -4.58 36.70
C GLY A 444 -21.71 -5.43 35.50
N GLY A 445 -20.84 -6.42 35.16
CA GLY A 445 -21.00 -7.57 34.27
C GLY A 445 -22.10 -7.54 33.21
N PHE A 446 -22.18 -8.54 32.39
CA PHE A 446 -23.13 -8.65 31.27
C PHE A 446 -24.55 -8.10 31.59
N GLY A 447 -24.86 -6.88 31.11
CA GLY A 447 -26.12 -6.20 31.29
C GLY A 447 -26.18 -5.33 32.53
N GLY A 448 -25.39 -4.25 32.57
CA GLY A 448 -25.38 -3.28 33.68
C GLY A 448 -26.80 -2.93 34.11
N SER A 449 -27.11 -3.24 35.38
CA SER A 449 -28.41 -2.93 35.97
C SER A 449 -28.59 -1.42 36.02
N GLN A 450 -29.59 -0.90 35.33
CA GLN A 450 -30.03 0.49 35.47
C GLN A 450 -30.76 0.74 36.78
N ASN A 451 -30.97 -0.32 37.58
CA ASN A 451 -31.63 -0.20 38.86
C ASN A 451 -30.70 0.49 39.87
N PRO A 452 -31.24 1.39 40.68
CA PRO A 452 -30.55 2.00 41.80
C PRO A 452 -29.94 0.96 42.73
N GLN A 453 -28.69 1.22 43.19
CA GLN A 453 -28.01 0.37 44.15
C GLN A 453 -27.69 1.16 45.41
N VAL A 454 -27.89 0.51 46.54
CA VAL A 454 -27.55 1.03 47.84
C VAL A 454 -26.71 0.03 48.62
N PHE A 455 -25.70 0.53 49.33
CA PHE A 455 -24.72 -0.27 50.06
C PHE A 455 -24.83 0.04 51.55
N LEU A 456 -24.98 -0.99 52.36
CA LEU A 456 -25.07 -0.92 53.82
C LEU A 456 -24.08 -1.92 54.47
N PRO A 457 -23.73 -1.77 55.73
CA PRO A 457 -23.06 -2.82 56.48
C PRO A 457 -23.82 -4.16 56.37
N TYR A 458 -23.10 -5.25 56.06
CA TYR A 458 -23.75 -6.56 55.91
C TYR A 458 -24.51 -7.01 57.16
N THR A 459 -23.99 -6.64 58.35
CA THR A 459 -24.63 -6.90 59.64
C THR A 459 -25.98 -6.21 59.79
N THR A 460 -26.07 -4.98 59.31
CA THR A 460 -27.35 -4.23 59.27
C THR A 460 -28.35 -4.89 58.31
N VAL A 461 -27.88 -5.32 57.13
CA VAL A 461 -28.77 -5.99 56.17
C VAL A 461 -29.24 -7.35 56.69
N GLN A 462 -28.37 -8.15 57.30
CA GLN A 462 -28.73 -9.42 57.93
C GLN A 462 -29.73 -9.22 59.05
N GLY A 463 -29.48 -8.28 59.97
CA GLY A 463 -30.31 -8.10 61.16
C GLY A 463 -31.63 -7.37 60.93
N ARG A 464 -31.69 -6.42 59.96
CA ARG A 464 -32.86 -5.55 59.75
C ARG A 464 -33.73 -5.90 58.56
N PHE A 465 -33.15 -6.59 57.54
CA PHE A 465 -33.85 -6.86 56.27
C PHE A 465 -34.11 -8.35 56.06
N LEU A 466 -33.13 -9.22 56.33
CA LEU A 466 -33.20 -10.63 55.98
C LEU A 466 -33.63 -11.54 57.16
N GLY A 467 -33.21 -11.20 58.38
CA GLY A 467 -33.40 -12.06 59.56
C GLY A 467 -32.63 -13.39 59.46
N ASP A 468 -31.64 -13.48 58.60
CA ASP A 468 -30.83 -14.66 58.30
C ASP A 468 -29.34 -14.30 58.30
N LEU A 469 -28.48 -15.17 58.82
CA LEU A 469 -27.04 -14.99 58.94
C LEU A 469 -26.25 -15.58 57.76
N SER A 470 -26.94 -16.19 56.81
CA SER A 470 -26.28 -16.73 55.59
C SER A 470 -25.78 -15.62 54.69
N LEU A 471 -24.67 -15.90 54.01
CA LEU A 471 -24.08 -14.99 53.03
C LEU A 471 -24.56 -15.33 51.62
N ARG A 472 -24.70 -14.30 50.79
CA ARG A 472 -24.97 -14.43 49.37
C ARG A 472 -23.70 -14.83 48.61
N SER A 473 -22.56 -14.21 48.96
CA SER A 473 -21.26 -14.59 48.48
C SER A 473 -20.16 -14.11 49.44
N ILE A 474 -18.97 -14.63 49.25
CA ILE A 474 -17.74 -14.14 49.89
C ILE A 474 -16.78 -13.75 48.77
N MET A 475 -16.36 -12.49 48.76
CA MET A 475 -15.32 -12.02 47.87
C MET A 475 -13.98 -12.10 48.55
N VAL A 476 -12.98 -12.67 47.86
CA VAL A 476 -11.59 -12.79 48.31
C VAL A 476 -10.73 -12.17 47.25
N ARG A 477 -10.03 -11.10 47.61
CA ARG A 477 -8.93 -10.56 46.82
C ARG A 477 -7.68 -11.34 47.15
N ILE A 478 -7.06 -11.90 46.15
CA ILE A 478 -5.83 -12.68 46.27
C ILE A 478 -4.62 -11.72 46.17
N ASP A 479 -3.60 -12.01 46.94
CA ASP A 479 -2.34 -11.25 46.88
C ASP A 479 -1.69 -11.41 45.51
N ASP A 480 -1.06 -10.31 45.03
CA ASP A 480 -0.46 -10.24 43.69
C ASP A 480 0.70 -11.24 43.50
N GLU A 481 1.31 -11.73 44.60
CA GLU A 481 2.38 -12.73 44.55
C GLU A 481 1.88 -14.17 44.41
N THR A 482 0.59 -14.42 44.66
CA THR A 482 0.03 -15.77 44.69
C THR A 482 -0.66 -16.09 43.33
N PRO A 483 -0.31 -17.21 42.66
CA PRO A 483 -0.99 -17.63 41.45
C PRO A 483 -2.48 -17.92 41.74
N MET A 484 -3.37 -17.31 40.95
CA MET A 484 -4.83 -17.38 41.14
C MET A 484 -5.36 -18.82 41.17
N ALA A 485 -4.83 -19.71 40.32
CA ALA A 485 -5.21 -21.11 40.28
C ALA A 485 -4.88 -21.85 41.60
N ALA A 486 -3.70 -21.58 42.18
CA ALA A 486 -3.30 -22.17 43.47
C ALA A 486 -4.16 -21.63 44.62
N ALA A 487 -4.50 -20.35 44.60
CA ALA A 487 -5.39 -19.73 45.56
C ALA A 487 -6.82 -20.33 45.47
N GLN A 488 -7.34 -20.53 44.26
CA GLN A 488 -8.65 -21.13 44.01
C GLN A 488 -8.71 -22.57 44.53
N GLU A 489 -7.66 -23.36 44.34
CA GLU A 489 -7.55 -24.72 44.87
C GLU A 489 -7.50 -24.73 46.40
N ALA A 490 -6.68 -23.86 47.01
CA ALA A 490 -6.58 -23.73 48.45
C ALA A 490 -7.89 -23.29 49.11
N VAL A 491 -8.61 -22.32 48.50
CA VAL A 491 -9.95 -21.92 48.95
C VAL A 491 -10.94 -23.08 48.84
N THR A 492 -10.87 -23.84 47.73
CA THR A 492 -11.75 -24.99 47.50
C THR A 492 -11.52 -26.09 48.55
N GLU A 493 -10.26 -26.40 48.83
CA GLU A 493 -9.90 -27.40 49.83
C GLU A 493 -10.32 -26.97 51.22
N LEU A 494 -10.02 -25.75 51.62
CA LEU A 494 -10.34 -25.18 52.92
C LEU A 494 -11.84 -25.22 53.23
N LEU A 495 -12.67 -24.72 52.28
CA LEU A 495 -14.11 -24.66 52.45
C LEU A 495 -14.75 -26.04 52.35
N THR A 496 -14.27 -26.94 51.48
CA THR A 496 -14.74 -28.33 51.41
C THR A 496 -14.48 -29.10 52.70
N HIS A 497 -13.32 -28.88 53.31
CA HIS A 497 -12.98 -29.49 54.60
C HIS A 497 -13.91 -28.98 55.72
N ARG A 498 -14.23 -27.68 55.73
CA ARG A 498 -15.11 -27.06 56.71
C ARG A 498 -16.57 -27.50 56.57
N HIS A 499 -17.09 -27.50 55.32
CA HIS A 499 -18.49 -27.87 55.02
C HIS A 499 -18.70 -29.38 54.90
N ARG A 500 -17.61 -30.20 54.83
CA ARG A 500 -17.60 -31.65 54.59
C ARG A 500 -18.16 -32.06 53.23
N THR A 501 -18.62 -31.10 52.41
CA THR A 501 -19.15 -31.27 51.06
C THR A 501 -18.80 -30.05 50.25
N LYS A 502 -18.66 -30.21 48.94
CA LYS A 502 -18.49 -29.07 48.02
C LYS A 502 -19.88 -28.55 47.62
N ASP A 503 -20.42 -27.65 48.43
CA ASP A 503 -21.75 -27.03 48.31
C ASP A 503 -21.67 -25.55 47.89
N PHE A 504 -20.54 -25.16 47.32
CA PHE A 504 -20.23 -23.83 46.81
C PHE A 504 -19.53 -23.94 45.46
N PHE A 505 -19.60 -22.87 44.66
CA PHE A 505 -18.79 -22.70 43.48
C PHE A 505 -17.99 -21.38 43.54
N ILE A 506 -16.84 -21.38 42.91
CA ILE A 506 -15.94 -20.23 42.86
C ILE A 506 -16.01 -19.63 41.47
N PHE A 507 -16.29 -18.34 41.42
CA PHE A 507 -16.30 -17.56 40.22
C PHE A 507 -14.96 -16.81 40.14
N ASN A 508 -14.13 -17.21 39.19
CA ASN A 508 -12.83 -16.60 38.97
C ASN A 508 -12.94 -15.56 37.86
N GLN A 509 -12.77 -14.30 38.21
CA GLN A 509 -12.87 -13.20 37.25
C GLN A 509 -11.75 -13.21 36.22
N ASP A 510 -10.57 -13.70 36.59
CA ASP A 510 -9.44 -13.80 35.66
C ASP A 510 -9.65 -14.85 34.57
N GLU A 511 -10.37 -15.96 34.87
CA GLU A 511 -10.72 -16.93 33.84
C GLU A 511 -11.61 -16.32 32.76
N ILE A 512 -12.57 -15.49 33.15
CA ILE A 512 -13.44 -14.78 32.19
C ILE A 512 -12.63 -13.78 31.37
N ARG A 513 -11.79 -13.01 32.05
CA ARG A 513 -10.88 -12.06 31.37
C ARG A 513 -10.01 -12.77 30.32
N ASN A 514 -9.42 -13.90 30.69
CA ASN A 514 -8.57 -14.70 29.82
C ASN A 514 -9.37 -15.32 28.67
N ALA A 515 -10.57 -15.85 28.93
CA ALA A 515 -11.46 -16.38 27.91
C ALA A 515 -11.90 -15.30 26.90
N ILE A 516 -12.26 -14.11 27.37
CA ILE A 516 -12.61 -12.97 26.50
C ILE A 516 -11.39 -12.50 25.71
N THR A 517 -10.22 -12.40 26.34
CA THR A 517 -8.98 -11.97 25.68
C THR A 517 -8.59 -12.97 24.59
N SER A 518 -8.62 -14.27 24.87
CA SER A 518 -8.29 -15.30 23.88
C SER A 518 -9.30 -15.35 22.73
N THR A 519 -10.59 -15.17 23.02
CA THR A 519 -11.64 -15.08 21.99
C THR A 519 -11.42 -13.85 21.10
N THR A 520 -11.10 -12.70 21.69
CA THR A 520 -10.83 -11.47 20.95
C THR A 520 -9.57 -11.61 20.08
N GLN A 521 -8.53 -12.28 20.58
CA GLN A 521 -7.33 -12.58 19.81
C GLN A 521 -7.64 -13.50 18.63
N ALA A 522 -8.41 -14.56 18.82
CA ALA A 522 -8.83 -15.48 17.77
C ALA A 522 -9.65 -14.74 16.67
N MET A 523 -10.59 -13.89 17.08
CA MET A 523 -11.35 -13.04 16.15
C MET A 523 -10.44 -12.08 15.36
N THR A 524 -9.50 -11.42 16.03
CA THR A 524 -8.54 -10.52 15.39
C THR A 524 -7.69 -11.27 14.36
N LEU A 525 -7.22 -12.48 14.68
CA LEU A 525 -6.46 -13.31 13.75
C LEU A 525 -7.31 -13.70 12.52
N MET A 526 -8.55 -14.12 12.72
CA MET A 526 -9.47 -14.47 11.64
C MET A 526 -9.71 -13.29 10.70
N ILE A 527 -9.99 -12.13 11.26
CA ILE A 527 -10.25 -10.90 10.52
C ILE A 527 -8.99 -10.44 9.76
N SER A 528 -7.81 -10.52 10.40
CA SER A 528 -6.54 -10.21 9.75
C SER A 528 -6.25 -11.15 8.58
N SER A 529 -6.64 -12.43 8.69
CA SER A 529 -6.51 -13.39 7.59
C SER A 529 -7.39 -13.02 6.39
N ILE A 530 -8.64 -12.61 6.62
CA ILE A 530 -9.56 -12.14 5.57
C ILE A 530 -8.98 -10.87 4.92
N ALA A 531 -8.42 -9.98 5.72
CA ALA A 531 -7.78 -8.76 5.26
C ALA A 531 -6.59 -9.04 4.31
N VAL A 532 -5.72 -10.00 4.67
CA VAL A 532 -4.60 -10.44 3.82
C VAL A 532 -5.11 -11.01 2.49
N ILE A 533 -6.16 -11.84 2.52
CA ILE A 533 -6.76 -12.40 1.30
C ILE A 533 -7.30 -11.27 0.39
N SER A 534 -8.05 -10.32 0.97
CA SER A 534 -8.58 -9.16 0.22
C SER A 534 -7.46 -8.34 -0.42
N LEU A 535 -6.36 -8.15 0.30
CA LEU A 535 -5.19 -7.43 -0.18
C LEU A 535 -4.48 -8.18 -1.32
N LEU A 536 -4.38 -9.51 -1.25
CA LEU A 536 -3.84 -10.36 -2.33
C LEU A 536 -4.70 -10.26 -3.59
N VAL A 537 -6.02 -10.32 -3.45
CA VAL A 537 -6.95 -10.16 -4.58
C VAL A 537 -6.78 -8.77 -5.23
N GLY A 538 -6.68 -7.71 -4.42
CA GLY A 538 -6.37 -6.36 -4.90
C GLY A 538 -5.04 -6.31 -5.66
N GLY A 539 -3.99 -6.95 -5.14
CA GLY A 539 -2.68 -7.06 -5.78
C GLY A 539 -2.71 -7.78 -7.13
N ILE A 540 -3.45 -8.89 -7.23
CA ILE A 540 -3.66 -9.59 -8.50
C ILE A 540 -4.38 -8.69 -9.51
N GLY A 541 -5.35 -7.90 -9.05
CA GLY A 541 -6.01 -6.87 -9.86
C GLY A 541 -5.03 -5.86 -10.45
N VAL A 542 -4.10 -5.34 -9.63
CA VAL A 542 -3.02 -4.46 -10.09
C VAL A 542 -2.15 -5.14 -11.13
N MET A 543 -1.71 -6.37 -10.88
CA MET A 543 -0.88 -7.14 -11.81
C MET A 543 -1.56 -7.31 -13.18
N ASN A 544 -2.83 -7.70 -13.18
CA ASN A 544 -3.58 -7.91 -14.44
C ASN A 544 -3.70 -6.60 -15.24
N ILE A 545 -4.03 -5.49 -14.58
CA ILE A 545 -4.17 -4.20 -15.25
C ILE A 545 -2.81 -3.69 -15.75
N MET A 546 -1.74 -3.90 -15.00
CA MET A 546 -0.39 -3.55 -15.44
C MET A 546 0.06 -4.40 -16.63
N LEU A 547 -0.28 -5.70 -16.69
CA LEU A 547 0.00 -6.54 -17.87
C LEU A 547 -0.71 -6.00 -19.13
N VAL A 548 -1.99 -5.65 -19.01
CA VAL A 548 -2.74 -5.02 -20.11
C VAL A 548 -2.08 -3.70 -20.53
N SER A 549 -1.69 -2.86 -19.57
CA SER A 549 -1.00 -1.59 -19.83
C SER A 549 0.32 -1.78 -20.60
N VAL A 550 1.09 -2.82 -20.28
CA VAL A 550 2.33 -3.16 -21.01
C VAL A 550 2.01 -3.56 -22.45
N ILE A 551 0.96 -4.37 -22.68
CA ILE A 551 0.57 -4.82 -24.03
C ILE A 551 0.12 -3.62 -24.88
N GLU A 552 -0.72 -2.74 -24.36
CA GLU A 552 -1.19 -1.56 -25.09
C GLU A 552 -0.08 -0.55 -25.39
N ARG A 553 0.97 -0.50 -24.56
CA ARG A 553 2.09 0.45 -24.71
C ARG A 553 3.33 -0.21 -25.30
N THR A 554 3.15 -1.36 -25.99
CA THR A 554 4.29 -2.12 -26.55
C THR A 554 5.12 -1.28 -27.51
N GLY A 555 4.50 -0.56 -28.46
CA GLY A 555 5.22 0.33 -29.38
C GLY A 555 5.94 1.48 -28.69
N GLU A 556 5.32 2.07 -27.66
CA GLU A 556 5.94 3.12 -26.83
C GLU A 556 7.20 2.61 -26.11
N ILE A 557 7.15 1.39 -25.56
CA ILE A 557 8.29 0.73 -24.90
C ILE A 557 9.38 0.45 -25.94
N GLY A 558 9.00 -0.09 -27.09
CA GLY A 558 9.91 -0.37 -28.21
C GLY A 558 10.67 0.87 -28.64
N LEU A 559 9.97 1.99 -28.83
CA LEU A 559 10.59 3.28 -29.16
C LEU A 559 11.60 3.72 -28.10
N ARG A 560 11.24 3.68 -26.81
CA ARG A 560 12.16 4.05 -25.74
C ARG A 560 13.43 3.20 -25.75
N MET A 561 13.28 1.91 -25.98
CA MET A 561 14.42 1.00 -26.09
C MET A 561 15.24 1.28 -27.35
N ALA A 562 14.61 1.62 -28.48
CA ALA A 562 15.30 2.00 -29.73
C ALA A 562 16.15 3.26 -29.55
N VAL A 563 15.64 4.29 -28.88
CA VAL A 563 16.41 5.52 -28.60
C VAL A 563 17.42 5.36 -27.46
N GLY A 564 17.58 4.14 -26.93
CA GLY A 564 18.63 3.75 -26.00
C GLY A 564 18.26 3.70 -24.53
N ALA A 565 16.99 3.52 -24.16
CA ALA A 565 16.63 3.17 -22.80
C ALA A 565 17.22 1.81 -22.40
N ARG A 566 17.69 1.69 -21.16
CA ARG A 566 18.13 0.43 -20.58
C ARG A 566 16.92 -0.39 -20.12
N ARG A 567 17.09 -1.71 -19.99
CA ARG A 567 16.06 -2.57 -19.39
C ARG A 567 15.68 -2.13 -17.98
N SER A 568 16.66 -1.69 -17.20
CA SER A 568 16.44 -1.16 -15.85
C SER A 568 15.61 0.12 -15.84
N ASP A 569 15.75 1.02 -16.83
CA ASP A 569 14.98 2.26 -16.90
C ASP A 569 13.48 1.96 -17.14
N ILE A 570 13.18 1.02 -18.04
CA ILE A 570 11.81 0.57 -18.30
C ILE A 570 11.22 -0.11 -17.06
N MET A 571 11.95 -1.05 -16.44
CA MET A 571 11.50 -1.75 -15.24
C MET A 571 11.20 -0.76 -14.10
N GLN A 572 12.09 0.20 -13.84
CA GLN A 572 11.90 1.22 -12.82
C GLN A 572 10.66 2.07 -13.08
N GLN A 573 10.41 2.47 -14.31
CA GLN A 573 9.24 3.26 -14.67
C GLN A 573 7.94 2.54 -14.31
N PHE A 574 7.77 1.28 -14.71
CA PHE A 574 6.56 0.51 -14.42
C PHE A 574 6.41 0.16 -12.94
N LEU A 575 7.53 -0.08 -12.22
CA LEU A 575 7.50 -0.29 -10.77
C LEU A 575 7.07 0.97 -10.02
N ILE A 576 7.54 2.14 -10.42
CA ILE A 576 7.12 3.42 -9.83
C ILE A 576 5.63 3.65 -10.11
N GLU A 577 5.15 3.37 -11.32
CA GLU A 577 3.74 3.51 -11.68
C GLU A 577 2.85 2.62 -10.80
N ALA A 578 3.18 1.33 -10.66
CA ALA A 578 2.46 0.40 -9.79
C ALA A 578 2.49 0.82 -8.32
N SER A 579 3.68 1.21 -7.82
CA SER A 579 3.85 1.64 -6.42
C SER A 579 3.07 2.92 -6.11
N LEU A 580 3.04 3.88 -7.05
CA LEU A 580 2.27 5.12 -6.92
C LEU A 580 0.77 4.87 -6.86
N VAL A 581 0.25 4.01 -7.75
CA VAL A 581 -1.17 3.62 -7.74
C VAL A 581 -1.55 3.00 -6.40
N CYS A 582 -0.71 2.09 -5.88
CA CYS A 582 -0.94 1.44 -4.60
C CYS A 582 -0.81 2.41 -3.42
N PHE A 583 0.16 3.31 -3.43
CA PHE A 583 0.35 4.33 -2.39
C PHE A 583 -0.86 5.28 -2.31
N ILE A 584 -1.30 5.81 -3.45
CA ILE A 584 -2.47 6.70 -3.51
C ILE A 584 -3.74 5.94 -3.12
N GLY A 585 -3.92 4.71 -3.63
CA GLY A 585 -5.03 3.84 -3.27
C GLY A 585 -5.05 3.55 -1.76
N GLY A 586 -3.89 3.28 -1.15
CA GLY A 586 -3.72 3.10 0.28
C GLY A 586 -4.11 4.34 1.09
N ALA A 587 -3.65 5.51 0.68
CA ALA A 587 -3.98 6.79 1.33
C ALA A 587 -5.50 7.09 1.25
N LEU A 588 -6.10 6.88 0.08
CA LEU A 588 -7.56 7.02 -0.11
C LEU A 588 -8.35 5.99 0.71
N GLY A 589 -7.84 4.75 0.83
CA GLY A 589 -8.44 3.71 1.67
C GLY A 589 -8.46 4.09 3.15
N ILE A 590 -7.36 4.68 3.66
CA ILE A 590 -7.30 5.20 5.03
C ILE A 590 -8.30 6.35 5.21
N LEU A 591 -8.37 7.29 4.28
CA LEU A 591 -9.33 8.39 4.33
C LEU A 591 -10.78 7.88 4.34
N LEU A 592 -11.08 6.87 3.54
CA LEU A 592 -12.40 6.22 3.51
C LEU A 592 -12.71 5.53 4.85
N SER A 593 -11.73 4.83 5.44
CA SER A 593 -11.88 4.20 6.76
C SER A 593 -12.15 5.23 7.87
N LEU A 594 -11.44 6.35 7.85
CA LEU A 594 -11.67 7.47 8.78
C LEU A 594 -13.08 8.06 8.60
N ALA A 595 -13.53 8.23 7.35
CA ALA A 595 -14.88 8.72 7.06
C ALA A 595 -15.96 7.76 7.58
N ILE A 596 -15.76 6.45 7.41
CA ILE A 596 -16.63 5.40 7.96
C ILE A 596 -16.65 5.49 9.49
N GLY A 597 -15.48 5.54 10.13
CA GLY A 597 -15.37 5.63 11.58
C GLY A 597 -16.05 6.87 12.15
N PHE A 598 -15.92 8.01 11.47
CA PHE A 598 -16.61 9.26 11.86
C PHE A 598 -18.13 9.15 11.71
N ALA A 599 -18.61 8.58 10.59
CA ALA A 599 -20.04 8.42 10.33
C ALA A 599 -20.72 7.50 11.35
N PHE A 600 -20.06 6.42 11.76
CA PHE A 600 -20.58 5.47 12.76
C PHE A 600 -20.29 5.87 14.21
N GLY A 601 -19.21 6.65 14.46
CA GLY A 601 -18.83 7.10 15.80
C GLY A 601 -19.70 8.22 16.39
N ALA A 602 -20.57 8.83 15.60
CA ALA A 602 -21.48 9.91 16.05
C ALA A 602 -22.67 9.41 16.87
N SER A 603 -22.83 8.09 17.09
CA SER A 603 -23.96 7.51 17.83
C SER A 603 -23.46 6.88 19.14
N ASP A 604 -23.92 7.37 20.28
CA ASP A 604 -23.51 6.97 21.65
C ASP A 604 -23.69 5.46 21.96
N SER A 605 -24.46 4.76 21.16
CA SER A 605 -24.77 3.33 21.32
C SER A 605 -23.95 2.38 20.44
N GLN A 606 -23.05 2.89 19.56
CA GLN A 606 -22.30 2.10 18.58
C GLN A 606 -20.88 1.77 19.06
N PRO A 607 -20.27 0.69 18.53
CA PRO A 607 -18.89 0.36 18.85
C PRO A 607 -17.93 1.48 18.42
N SER A 608 -17.05 1.90 19.32
CA SER A 608 -16.07 2.96 19.05
C SER A 608 -14.96 2.42 18.13
N PHE A 609 -14.68 3.15 17.04
CA PHE A 609 -13.51 2.91 16.21
C PHE A 609 -12.30 3.57 16.86
N ILE A 610 -11.28 2.80 17.18
CA ILE A 610 -10.03 3.32 17.72
C ILE A 610 -8.93 3.14 16.70
N PHE A 611 -8.56 4.24 16.07
CA PHE A 611 -7.51 4.27 15.06
C PHE A 611 -6.14 4.45 15.71
N SER A 612 -5.21 3.54 15.42
CA SER A 612 -3.82 3.67 15.84
C SER A 612 -2.94 4.20 14.71
N GLY A 613 -1.98 5.07 15.02
CA GLY A 613 -1.00 5.55 14.04
C GLY A 613 -0.17 4.44 13.42
N GLU A 614 0.13 3.39 14.19
CA GLU A 614 0.85 2.21 13.72
C GLU A 614 0.08 1.47 12.63
N ALA A 615 -1.26 1.35 12.75
CA ALA A 615 -2.11 0.72 11.74
C ALA A 615 -2.07 1.49 10.41
N PHE A 616 -2.03 2.82 10.43
CA PHE A 616 -1.92 3.64 9.21
C PHE A 616 -0.57 3.44 8.52
N VAL A 617 0.52 3.47 9.27
CA VAL A 617 1.87 3.23 8.73
C VAL A 617 1.97 1.82 8.14
N ALA A 618 1.48 0.81 8.86
CA ALA A 618 1.45 -0.56 8.37
C ALA A 618 0.61 -0.70 7.10
N ALA A 619 -0.57 -0.07 7.03
CA ALA A 619 -1.44 -0.10 5.85
C ALA A 619 -0.77 0.51 4.61
N ILE A 620 -0.11 1.67 4.74
CA ILE A 620 0.63 2.31 3.64
C ILE A 620 1.84 1.46 3.23
N ALA A 621 2.59 0.93 4.19
CA ALA A 621 3.74 0.07 3.92
C ALA A 621 3.32 -1.22 3.18
N CYS A 622 2.26 -1.90 3.64
CA CYS A 622 1.69 -3.08 2.98
C CYS A 622 1.18 -2.76 1.58
N SER A 623 0.43 -1.67 1.40
CA SER A 623 -0.08 -1.23 0.10
C SER A 623 1.07 -0.98 -0.89
N THR A 624 2.13 -0.28 -0.46
CA THR A 624 3.30 -0.02 -1.29
C THR A 624 4.06 -1.31 -1.63
N LEU A 625 4.22 -2.21 -0.66
CA LEU A 625 4.86 -3.51 -0.85
C LEU A 625 4.11 -4.36 -1.89
N ILE A 626 2.77 -4.35 -1.85
CA ILE A 626 1.91 -5.00 -2.84
C ILE A 626 2.15 -4.41 -4.22
N GLY A 627 2.20 -3.08 -4.34
CA GLY A 627 2.51 -2.40 -5.60
C GLY A 627 3.85 -2.85 -6.19
N VAL A 628 4.89 -2.96 -5.37
CA VAL A 628 6.20 -3.46 -5.80
C VAL A 628 6.13 -4.94 -6.19
N THR A 629 5.53 -5.78 -5.36
CA THR A 629 5.52 -7.24 -5.55
C THR A 629 4.72 -7.64 -6.79
N PHE A 630 3.48 -7.14 -6.92
CA PHE A 630 2.61 -7.47 -8.05
C PHE A 630 2.92 -6.65 -9.31
N GLY A 631 3.55 -5.48 -9.17
CA GLY A 631 4.06 -4.68 -10.28
C GLY A 631 5.37 -5.22 -10.89
N PHE A 632 6.13 -6.05 -10.13
CA PHE A 632 7.43 -6.55 -10.58
C PHE A 632 7.34 -7.43 -11.84
N LEU A 633 6.40 -8.36 -11.90
CA LEU A 633 6.27 -9.28 -13.03
C LEU A 633 5.91 -8.55 -14.34
N PRO A 634 4.89 -7.66 -14.38
CA PRO A 634 4.61 -6.83 -15.55
C PRO A 634 5.79 -5.94 -15.96
N ALA A 635 6.44 -5.29 -15.00
CA ALA A 635 7.59 -4.42 -15.24
C ALA A 635 8.78 -5.20 -15.85
N ARG A 636 9.04 -6.42 -15.36
CA ARG A 636 10.07 -7.32 -15.90
C ARG A 636 9.72 -7.77 -17.32
N ASN A 637 8.45 -8.06 -17.60
CA ASN A 637 8.01 -8.43 -18.94
C ASN A 637 8.18 -7.26 -19.91
N ALA A 638 7.79 -6.04 -19.52
CA ALA A 638 8.03 -4.83 -20.30
C ALA A 638 9.51 -4.60 -20.61
N ALA A 639 10.39 -4.80 -19.62
CA ALA A 639 11.84 -4.65 -19.78
C ALA A 639 12.50 -5.72 -20.67
N LYS A 640 11.83 -6.86 -20.89
CA LYS A 640 12.33 -7.96 -21.73
C LYS A 640 11.80 -7.90 -23.18
N LEU A 641 10.92 -6.96 -23.50
CA LEU A 641 10.44 -6.81 -24.87
C LEU A 641 11.60 -6.61 -25.84
N ASP A 642 11.50 -7.23 -27.00
CA ASP A 642 12.39 -6.99 -28.11
C ASP A 642 11.98 -5.70 -28.82
N PRO A 643 12.91 -4.70 -28.95
CA PRO A 643 12.59 -3.42 -29.59
C PRO A 643 12.05 -3.54 -31.01
N VAL A 644 12.55 -4.50 -31.79
CA VAL A 644 12.14 -4.72 -33.20
C VAL A 644 10.71 -5.21 -33.26
N THR A 645 10.40 -6.26 -32.50
CA THR A 645 9.04 -6.81 -32.46
C THR A 645 8.03 -5.85 -31.82
N ALA A 646 8.48 -5.02 -30.89
CA ALA A 646 7.65 -4.00 -30.26
C ALA A 646 7.29 -2.86 -31.22
N LEU A 647 8.23 -2.41 -32.07
CA LEU A 647 7.98 -1.38 -33.08
C LEU A 647 7.18 -1.88 -34.28
N ALA A 648 7.21 -3.18 -34.59
CA ALA A 648 6.48 -3.77 -35.71
C ALA A 648 4.99 -4.05 -35.42
N ARG A 649 4.54 -3.94 -34.18
CA ARG A 649 3.17 -4.25 -33.76
C ARG A 649 2.16 -3.11 -33.91
N ASP A 650 2.59 -1.90 -34.30
CA ASP A 650 1.71 -0.72 -34.50
C ASP A 650 1.16 -0.60 -35.96
#